data_fdc58051c8adf5e31e300ec25e62bfae
#
_entry.id   fdc58051c8adf5e31e300ec25e62bfae
#
_cell.length_a   1.000
_cell.length_b   1.000
_cell.length_c   1.000
_cell.angle_alpha   90.00
_cell.angle_beta   90.00
_cell.angle_gamma   90.00
#
_symmetry.space_group_name_H-M   'P 1'
#
loop_
_entity.id
_entity.type
_entity.pdbx_description
1 polymer ?
#
loop_
_entity_poly.entity_id
_entity_poly.type
_entity_poly.pdbx_seq_one_letter_code
_entity_poly.pdbx_strand_id
1 'polypeptide(L)'
;MRFTDIRRLSGPNVFTASPVTVARLELDGLTGRETSDFGGFAERLHTTLPGLASHHCAAGRPGGFLAAMDRGTYFGHVTEHVALELSGLAGREVHLGRTMWAGADGRYDVMTECPLDEPADSQVPAALIGLALRVVQDALDRKAPAFGSELAEIRLQAERERLGVSTAAIAAAARERGIPVRRVGGRSLLRLGHGCHQLLVCAALTSQTSAVGVDIAADKNLSKQMLAAAGIPVPAGLVAWDAAEAAEAADRLGGHVVVKPLGGNHGSNLTIGVRTAAQAGAAYAKAAVSAEAVLVEQFLPGTDYRVLVIDGRVAAAAQLRPASVTGDGEHTIGQLVELANADPRRGVGHSRELTRITLDADAMLHLDGLGLDDHSVPAAGQQVTLRRNANLSTGGTSRDVTDLVHPEVADMCRRAAAVAGLDICGIDLRLADISLPLRDPAGHGPAQPGGVLELNACPGLRMHLSPTEGRPRDVASAVLDSLYPAGAQARVPVIAVTGTNGKTTTVRMIEHVLRHSGLRAGMSCTDGVHIGGRLVYSADASGPRSAEMVLDDPGVEAAVLETARGGIIRRGLGYDRADVAVVTNITADHLGDDGIDDMDELIHVKALVAEEITDGGSVVLNADDPAAASLARRPAVLRHDPVVRLFGLDPAAAALRAHRQSGGLCYELSDGQLTETERGERRPMLSAAELPGAFGGQARHVVANALAAVAACRAIGVSAKDIRSALLTFTPEDANPGRGNIYRAGASPVVVDYGHNAAALATAGQFVAEVWGGEPVAALTLPGDRRDDLLSQTAEAVAARFSKVVLYEDADKRGREPGEMLTLLGDALCRARPGIECQEAENPADALRAALAMAGGAPVLLVYEKLALAHDALLAVGAQPWPEASRTGSAESVVATAENMTHELASAIGAGIATAPPARGGVVLARDAGPAAVASPRPGPACDCEPPAAAALPRAPAGDASADYGPACGCRPAGS
;
A
#
# COMPACT_ATOMS: atom_id res chain seq x y z
N MET A 1 -23.97 -19.81 14.20
CA MET A 1 -23.14 -18.65 13.88
C MET A 1 -22.44 -18.90 12.56
N ARG A 2 -22.28 -17.88 11.73
CA ARG A 2 -21.56 -17.97 10.44
C ARG A 2 -20.92 -16.61 10.10
N PHE A 3 -19.85 -16.65 9.29
CA PHE A 3 -19.35 -15.44 8.64
C PHE A 3 -20.06 -15.23 7.31
N THR A 4 -20.45 -13.98 7.03
CA THR A 4 -21.09 -13.57 5.77
C THR A 4 -20.15 -12.81 4.87
N ASP A 5 -19.11 -12.18 5.43
CA ASP A 5 -18.08 -11.43 4.68
C ASP A 5 -16.77 -11.51 5.47
N ILE A 6 -15.65 -11.65 4.76
CA ILE A 6 -14.30 -11.48 5.32
C ILE A 6 -13.51 -10.59 4.38
N ARG A 7 -13.06 -9.44 4.89
CA ARG A 7 -12.31 -8.44 4.12
C ARG A 7 -11.05 -7.99 4.84
N ARG A 8 -10.04 -7.59 4.07
CA ARG A 8 -8.81 -6.99 4.58
C ARG A 8 -8.80 -5.49 4.30
N LEU A 9 -8.46 -4.70 5.31
CA LEU A 9 -8.15 -3.29 5.22
C LEU A 9 -6.63 -3.14 5.26
N SER A 10 -6.07 -2.59 4.18
CA SER A 10 -4.62 -2.72 3.90
C SER A 10 -3.74 -1.65 4.56
N GLY A 11 -4.32 -0.54 5.02
CA GLY A 11 -3.61 0.58 5.65
C GLY A 11 -4.35 1.09 6.88
N PRO A 12 -4.10 2.33 7.29
CA PRO A 12 -4.88 2.99 8.32
C PRO A 12 -6.38 2.91 8.00
N ASN A 13 -7.19 2.65 9.00
CA ASN A 13 -8.62 2.36 8.85
C ASN A 13 -9.39 2.81 10.10
N VAL A 14 -10.70 2.69 10.08
CA VAL A 14 -11.57 3.13 11.19
C VAL A 14 -11.32 2.40 12.51
N PHE A 15 -10.57 1.31 12.52
CA PHE A 15 -10.25 0.54 13.72
C PHE A 15 -8.86 0.88 14.29
N THR A 16 -7.86 1.06 13.43
CA THR A 16 -6.45 1.26 13.81
C THR A 16 -5.63 1.80 12.64
N ALA A 17 -4.41 2.30 12.94
CA ALA A 17 -3.43 2.69 11.93
C ALA A 17 -2.75 1.49 11.24
N SER A 18 -2.90 0.27 11.77
CA SER A 18 -2.34 -0.97 11.20
C SER A 18 -3.34 -1.68 10.27
N PRO A 19 -2.87 -2.51 9.31
CA PRO A 19 -3.74 -3.38 8.53
C PRO A 19 -4.53 -4.33 9.42
N VAL A 20 -5.79 -4.64 9.03
CA VAL A 20 -6.65 -5.56 9.77
C VAL A 20 -7.40 -6.50 8.83
N THR A 21 -7.77 -7.68 9.35
CA THR A 21 -8.80 -8.52 8.74
C THR A 21 -10.08 -8.37 9.54
N VAL A 22 -11.18 -8.10 8.87
CA VAL A 22 -12.52 -7.93 9.45
C VAL A 22 -13.42 -9.03 8.91
N ALA A 23 -14.03 -9.78 9.81
CA ALA A 23 -14.99 -10.83 9.49
C ALA A 23 -16.36 -10.44 10.03
N ARG A 24 -17.37 -10.37 9.16
CA ARG A 24 -18.76 -10.11 9.56
C ARG A 24 -19.41 -11.38 10.06
N LEU A 25 -19.71 -11.42 11.34
CA LEU A 25 -20.31 -12.54 12.06
C LEU A 25 -21.82 -12.33 12.24
N GLU A 26 -22.62 -13.34 11.89
CA GLU A 26 -24.03 -13.45 12.24
C GLU A 26 -24.22 -14.54 13.30
N LEU A 27 -24.88 -14.18 14.43
CA LEU A 27 -25.07 -15.08 15.56
C LEU A 27 -26.21 -16.06 15.36
N ASP A 28 -27.09 -15.83 14.38
CA ASP A 28 -28.29 -16.67 14.11
C ASP A 28 -29.11 -16.92 15.40
N GLY A 29 -29.33 -18.19 15.77
CA GLY A 29 -30.09 -18.58 16.97
C GLY A 29 -29.43 -18.26 18.32
N LEU A 30 -28.25 -17.62 18.33
CA LEU A 30 -27.55 -17.14 19.54
C LEU A 30 -27.73 -15.64 19.79
N THR A 31 -28.52 -14.96 18.98
CA THR A 31 -28.90 -13.58 19.18
C THR A 31 -29.53 -13.37 20.57
N GLY A 32 -29.06 -12.31 21.28
CA GLY A 32 -29.50 -12.02 22.65
C GLY A 32 -29.07 -13.08 23.70
N ARG A 33 -28.22 -14.02 23.30
CA ARG A 33 -27.64 -15.03 24.21
C ARG A 33 -26.21 -14.67 24.56
N GLU A 34 -25.85 -14.91 25.82
CA GLU A 34 -24.49 -14.65 26.33
C GLU A 34 -23.83 -15.97 26.79
N THR A 35 -22.52 -15.92 27.02
CA THR A 35 -21.73 -17.09 27.46
C THR A 35 -22.24 -17.69 28.79
N SER A 36 -22.76 -16.84 29.71
CA SER A 36 -23.36 -17.27 30.99
C SER A 36 -24.58 -18.12 30.82
N ASP A 37 -25.28 -18.09 29.70
CA ASP A 37 -26.43 -18.94 29.38
C ASP A 37 -26.04 -20.41 29.12
N PHE A 38 -24.75 -20.69 28.93
CA PHE A 38 -24.21 -21.98 28.52
C PHE A 38 -23.27 -22.57 29.56
N GLY A 39 -23.84 -23.20 30.61
CA GLY A 39 -23.06 -23.73 31.74
C GLY A 39 -21.84 -24.54 31.34
N GLY A 40 -20.69 -24.22 31.93
CA GLY A 40 -19.39 -24.84 31.69
C GLY A 40 -18.75 -24.47 30.33
N PHE A 41 -19.30 -23.51 29.60
CA PHE A 41 -18.74 -23.07 28.29
C PHE A 41 -17.34 -22.48 28.47
N ALA A 42 -17.16 -21.55 29.39
CA ALA A 42 -15.86 -20.90 29.66
C ALA A 42 -14.79 -21.95 30.08
N GLU A 43 -15.14 -22.90 30.92
CA GLU A 43 -14.24 -23.97 31.37
C GLU A 43 -13.79 -24.87 30.19
N ARG A 44 -14.73 -25.29 29.34
CA ARG A 44 -14.42 -26.10 28.15
C ARG A 44 -13.49 -25.36 27.19
N LEU A 45 -13.76 -24.08 26.93
CA LEU A 45 -12.95 -23.28 26.03
C LEU A 45 -11.55 -23.05 26.60
N HIS A 46 -11.45 -22.76 27.92
CA HIS A 46 -10.15 -22.58 28.59
C HIS A 46 -9.35 -23.89 28.62
N THR A 47 -10.02 -25.04 28.82
CA THR A 47 -9.35 -26.37 28.77
C THR A 47 -8.77 -26.61 27.37
N THR A 48 -9.47 -26.18 26.33
CA THR A 48 -9.04 -26.31 24.92
C THR A 48 -7.90 -25.37 24.56
N LEU A 49 -7.96 -24.13 25.03
CA LEU A 49 -7.01 -23.04 24.75
C LEU A 49 -6.57 -22.40 26.08
N PRO A 50 -5.59 -23.01 26.80
CA PRO A 50 -5.14 -22.49 28.10
C PRO A 50 -4.57 -21.07 28.07
N GLY A 51 -4.00 -20.65 26.95
CA GLY A 51 -3.44 -19.29 26.75
C GLY A 51 -4.46 -18.18 26.92
N LEU A 52 -5.77 -18.45 26.75
CA LEU A 52 -6.84 -17.48 27.02
C LEU A 52 -6.81 -16.93 28.46
N ALA A 53 -6.17 -17.62 29.40
CA ALA A 53 -5.94 -17.12 30.76
C ALA A 53 -5.02 -15.89 30.82
N SER A 54 -4.20 -15.65 29.81
CA SER A 54 -3.34 -14.46 29.71
C SER A 54 -4.07 -13.24 29.15
N HIS A 55 -5.23 -13.41 28.52
CA HIS A 55 -5.95 -12.33 27.88
C HIS A 55 -6.57 -11.34 28.88
N HIS A 56 -6.32 -10.07 28.68
CA HIS A 56 -6.67 -9.00 29.63
C HIS A 56 -8.12 -8.54 29.52
N CYS A 57 -8.67 -8.40 28.31
CA CYS A 57 -9.96 -7.81 28.03
C CYS A 57 -10.12 -6.41 28.67
N ALA A 58 -11.33 -5.90 28.76
CA ALA A 58 -11.65 -4.59 29.38
C ALA A 58 -11.22 -4.49 30.86
N ALA A 59 -10.93 -5.61 31.53
CA ALA A 59 -10.45 -5.64 32.90
C ALA A 59 -8.98 -5.17 33.03
N GLY A 60 -8.22 -5.08 31.92
CA GLY A 60 -6.84 -4.62 31.89
C GLY A 60 -5.83 -5.52 32.65
N ARG A 61 -6.20 -6.76 32.96
CA ARG A 61 -5.35 -7.71 33.71
C ARG A 61 -5.51 -9.14 33.16
N PRO A 62 -4.49 -10.00 33.34
CA PRO A 62 -4.59 -11.42 32.97
C PRO A 62 -5.82 -12.08 33.60
N GLY A 63 -6.49 -12.96 32.83
CA GLY A 63 -7.73 -13.61 33.21
C GLY A 63 -8.97 -12.72 33.08
N GLY A 64 -8.84 -11.49 32.65
CA GLY A 64 -9.96 -10.58 32.45
C GLY A 64 -10.98 -11.10 31.44
N PHE A 65 -10.54 -11.77 30.39
CA PHE A 65 -11.40 -12.41 29.41
C PHE A 65 -12.17 -13.59 29.98
N LEU A 66 -11.53 -14.49 30.72
CA LEU A 66 -12.21 -15.61 31.38
C LEU A 66 -13.30 -15.09 32.33
N ALA A 67 -12.97 -14.08 33.12
CA ALA A 67 -13.94 -13.44 34.02
C ALA A 67 -15.10 -12.72 33.27
N ALA A 68 -14.88 -12.25 32.04
CA ALA A 68 -15.94 -11.72 31.20
C ALA A 68 -16.87 -12.84 30.70
N MET A 69 -16.33 -13.98 30.28
CA MET A 69 -17.13 -15.12 29.88
C MET A 69 -17.99 -15.70 31.02
N ASP A 70 -17.47 -15.71 32.25
CA ASP A 70 -18.22 -16.20 33.42
C ASP A 70 -19.36 -15.25 33.79
N ARG A 71 -19.18 -13.95 33.65
CA ARG A 71 -20.23 -12.93 33.89
C ARG A 71 -21.33 -12.91 32.81
N GLY A 72 -20.96 -13.28 31.61
CA GLY A 72 -21.76 -13.17 30.40
C GLY A 72 -21.11 -12.19 29.41
N THR A 73 -20.91 -12.65 28.18
CA THR A 73 -20.47 -11.84 27.05
C THR A 73 -20.97 -12.47 25.74
N TYR A 74 -21.04 -11.69 24.68
CA TYR A 74 -21.53 -12.14 23.39
C TYR A 74 -20.47 -12.91 22.60
N PHE A 75 -20.91 -13.76 21.68
CA PHE A 75 -20.03 -14.73 21.01
C PHE A 75 -19.10 -14.11 19.96
N GLY A 76 -19.38 -12.89 19.47
CA GLY A 76 -18.43 -12.12 18.65
C GLY A 76 -17.14 -11.83 19.40
N HIS A 77 -17.25 -11.36 20.65
CA HIS A 77 -16.12 -11.09 21.53
C HIS A 77 -15.33 -12.36 21.87
N VAL A 78 -16.04 -13.48 22.06
CA VAL A 78 -15.36 -14.77 22.28
C VAL A 78 -14.59 -15.20 21.05
N THR A 79 -15.18 -15.08 19.85
CA THR A 79 -14.54 -15.45 18.58
C THR A 79 -13.29 -14.61 18.34
N GLU A 80 -13.31 -13.33 18.68
CA GLU A 80 -12.16 -12.44 18.62
C GLU A 80 -10.99 -12.95 19.46
N HIS A 81 -11.21 -13.18 20.75
CA HIS A 81 -10.17 -13.65 21.65
C HIS A 81 -9.61 -15.03 21.25
N VAL A 82 -10.46 -15.93 20.77
CA VAL A 82 -10.02 -17.22 20.24
C VAL A 82 -9.18 -17.04 18.97
N ALA A 83 -9.54 -16.10 18.09
CA ALA A 83 -8.75 -15.81 16.89
C ALA A 83 -7.36 -15.21 17.24
N LEU A 84 -7.27 -14.37 18.27
CA LEU A 84 -6.00 -13.85 18.77
C LEU A 84 -5.12 -14.98 19.34
N GLU A 85 -5.68 -15.84 20.17
CA GLU A 85 -4.95 -16.99 20.73
C GLU A 85 -4.43 -17.93 19.64
N LEU A 86 -5.28 -18.31 18.69
CA LEU A 86 -4.89 -19.13 17.54
C LEU A 86 -3.83 -18.45 16.66
N SER A 87 -3.87 -17.13 16.54
CA SER A 87 -2.83 -16.36 15.84
C SER A 87 -1.47 -16.49 16.54
N GLY A 88 -1.44 -16.35 17.86
CA GLY A 88 -0.23 -16.58 18.66
C GLY A 88 0.31 -18.01 18.51
N LEU A 89 -0.57 -19.01 18.59
CA LEU A 89 -0.21 -20.43 18.40
C LEU A 89 0.29 -20.72 16.97
N ALA A 90 -0.17 -19.98 15.97
CA ALA A 90 0.34 -20.03 14.60
C ALA A 90 1.68 -19.26 14.43
N GLY A 91 2.22 -18.66 15.51
CA GLY A 91 3.47 -17.92 15.48
C GLY A 91 3.37 -16.52 14.86
N ARG A 92 2.17 -15.92 14.83
CA ARG A 92 1.93 -14.54 14.39
C ARG A 92 1.92 -13.59 15.59
N GLU A 93 2.63 -12.49 15.47
CA GLU A 93 2.63 -11.40 16.46
C GLU A 93 1.42 -10.49 16.19
N VAL A 94 0.29 -10.82 16.80
CA VAL A 94 -0.96 -10.06 16.69
C VAL A 94 -1.38 -9.65 18.09
N HIS A 95 -1.55 -8.36 18.30
CA HIS A 95 -1.77 -7.77 19.63
C HIS A 95 -3.12 -7.08 19.79
N LEU A 96 -3.83 -6.81 18.68
CA LEU A 96 -5.09 -6.10 18.68
C LEU A 96 -6.19 -6.93 18.02
N GLY A 97 -7.26 -7.13 18.77
CA GLY A 97 -8.57 -7.56 18.30
C GLY A 97 -9.64 -6.57 18.74
N ARG A 98 -10.74 -6.54 18.02
CA ARG A 98 -11.91 -5.74 18.36
C ARG A 98 -13.16 -6.36 17.75
N THR A 99 -14.24 -6.35 18.51
CA THR A 99 -15.56 -6.73 18.03
C THR A 99 -16.50 -5.54 18.14
N MET A 100 -17.17 -5.19 17.05
CA MET A 100 -18.10 -4.07 16.97
C MET A 100 -19.44 -4.52 16.43
N TRP A 101 -20.52 -3.87 16.87
CA TRP A 101 -21.84 -4.03 16.31
C TRP A 101 -21.86 -3.59 14.84
N ALA A 102 -22.60 -4.29 13.98
CA ALA A 102 -22.57 -4.10 12.53
C ALA A 102 -23.95 -3.74 11.94
N GLY A 103 -24.68 -2.82 12.59
CA GLY A 103 -25.90 -2.19 12.06
C GLY A 103 -27.17 -3.04 12.12
N ALA A 104 -27.12 -4.26 12.62
CA ALA A 104 -28.30 -5.11 12.78
C ALA A 104 -28.09 -6.09 13.93
N ASP A 105 -29.21 -6.57 14.44
CA ASP A 105 -29.30 -7.46 15.58
C ASP A 105 -28.56 -8.79 15.35
N GLY A 106 -27.65 -9.17 16.26
CA GLY A 106 -26.82 -10.39 16.17
C GLY A 106 -25.71 -10.33 15.11
N ARG A 107 -25.47 -9.17 14.54
CA ARG A 107 -24.45 -8.97 13.50
C ARG A 107 -23.29 -8.16 14.07
N TYR A 108 -22.08 -8.73 13.95
CA TYR A 108 -20.86 -8.14 14.49
C TYR A 108 -19.73 -8.15 13.46
N ASP A 109 -18.91 -7.12 13.44
CA ASP A 109 -17.60 -7.12 12.78
C ASP A 109 -16.53 -7.56 13.78
N VAL A 110 -15.97 -8.74 13.59
CA VAL A 110 -14.83 -9.28 14.35
C VAL A 110 -13.55 -8.93 13.63
N MET A 111 -12.70 -8.13 14.24
CA MET A 111 -11.47 -7.63 13.67
C MET A 111 -10.26 -8.23 14.38
N THR A 112 -9.23 -8.61 13.62
CA THR A 112 -7.89 -8.92 14.10
C THR A 112 -6.85 -8.15 13.31
N GLU A 113 -5.84 -7.63 14.01
CA GLU A 113 -4.69 -6.98 13.39
C GLU A 113 -3.92 -7.96 12.49
N CYS A 114 -3.34 -7.43 11.41
CA CYS A 114 -2.43 -8.15 10.55
C CYS A 114 -1.00 -7.65 10.76
N PRO A 115 0.01 -8.54 10.89
CA PRO A 115 1.39 -8.14 10.88
C PRO A 115 1.72 -7.27 9.65
N LEU A 116 2.50 -6.21 9.85
CA LEU A 116 2.86 -5.25 8.79
C LEU A 116 3.68 -5.85 7.64
N ASP A 117 4.30 -7.00 7.88
CA ASP A 117 5.10 -7.75 6.91
C ASP A 117 4.33 -8.91 6.25
N GLU A 118 3.07 -9.11 6.61
CA GLU A 118 2.21 -10.14 6.01
C GLU A 118 1.81 -9.76 4.58
N PRO A 119 1.83 -10.69 3.60
CA PRO A 119 1.37 -10.40 2.24
C PRO A 119 -0.07 -9.87 2.22
N ALA A 120 -0.35 -8.90 1.34
CA ALA A 120 -1.68 -8.31 1.24
C ALA A 120 -2.77 -9.31 0.81
N ASP A 121 -2.38 -10.38 0.12
CA ASP A 121 -3.23 -11.47 -0.37
C ASP A 121 -3.20 -12.72 0.53
N SER A 122 -2.58 -12.66 1.72
CA SER A 122 -2.54 -13.76 2.68
C SER A 122 -3.94 -14.23 3.06
N GLN A 123 -4.13 -15.55 3.04
CA GLN A 123 -5.35 -16.20 3.51
C GLN A 123 -5.26 -16.62 4.98
N VAL A 124 -4.09 -16.52 5.61
CA VAL A 124 -3.84 -16.95 6.98
C VAL A 124 -4.77 -16.28 7.99
N PRO A 125 -4.98 -14.94 7.97
CA PRO A 125 -5.88 -14.29 8.92
C PRO A 125 -7.33 -14.81 8.81
N ALA A 126 -7.83 -14.92 7.58
CA ALA A 126 -9.19 -15.42 7.34
C ALA A 126 -9.36 -16.87 7.80
N ALA A 127 -8.36 -17.73 7.56
CA ALA A 127 -8.37 -19.12 8.02
C ALA A 127 -8.37 -19.22 9.55
N LEU A 128 -7.58 -18.39 10.25
CA LEU A 128 -7.54 -18.37 11.72
C LEU A 128 -8.86 -17.88 12.33
N ILE A 129 -9.47 -16.82 11.76
CA ILE A 129 -10.78 -16.34 12.21
C ILE A 129 -11.84 -17.43 11.96
N GLY A 130 -11.82 -18.10 10.80
CA GLY A 130 -12.71 -19.23 10.49
C GLY A 130 -12.55 -20.40 11.45
N LEU A 131 -11.30 -20.74 11.79
CA LEU A 131 -11.00 -21.78 12.78
C LEU A 131 -11.49 -21.39 14.18
N ALA A 132 -11.32 -20.12 14.56
CA ALA A 132 -11.80 -19.60 15.84
C ALA A 132 -13.32 -19.78 15.99
N LEU A 133 -14.09 -19.47 14.95
CA LEU A 133 -15.54 -19.67 14.96
C LEU A 133 -15.92 -21.14 15.19
N ARG A 134 -15.23 -22.07 14.52
CA ARG A 134 -15.49 -23.51 14.70
C ARG A 134 -15.14 -24.00 16.12
N VAL A 135 -14.01 -23.55 16.67
CA VAL A 135 -13.62 -23.88 18.05
C VAL A 135 -14.67 -23.37 19.04
N VAL A 136 -15.19 -22.16 18.86
CA VAL A 136 -16.29 -21.62 19.70
C VAL A 136 -17.56 -22.42 19.52
N GLN A 137 -17.92 -22.80 18.28
CA GLN A 137 -19.11 -23.60 18.02
C GLN A 137 -19.01 -25.01 18.62
N ASP A 138 -17.86 -25.69 18.51
CA ASP A 138 -17.63 -27.00 19.12
C ASP A 138 -17.73 -26.94 20.65
N ALA A 139 -17.20 -25.87 21.27
CA ALA A 139 -17.33 -25.66 22.71
C ALA A 139 -18.80 -25.42 23.12
N LEU A 140 -19.62 -24.75 22.30
CA LEU A 140 -21.07 -24.61 22.51
C LEU A 140 -21.79 -25.97 22.40
N ASP A 141 -21.48 -26.73 21.36
CA ASP A 141 -22.06 -28.03 21.08
C ASP A 141 -21.56 -29.14 22.04
N ARG A 142 -20.68 -28.82 22.98
CA ARG A 142 -20.00 -29.74 23.92
C ARG A 142 -19.22 -30.86 23.22
N LYS A 143 -18.67 -30.55 22.04
CA LYS A 143 -17.75 -31.41 21.28
C LYS A 143 -16.32 -31.13 21.71
N ALA A 144 -15.43 -32.12 21.59
CA ALA A 144 -14.00 -31.91 21.69
C ALA A 144 -13.51 -31.26 20.37
N PRO A 145 -12.97 -30.05 20.39
CA PRO A 145 -12.51 -29.39 19.15
C PRO A 145 -11.32 -30.13 18.54
N ALA A 146 -11.43 -30.53 17.27
CA ALA A 146 -10.37 -31.22 16.53
C ALA A 146 -9.67 -30.24 15.58
N PHE A 147 -8.93 -29.26 16.09
CA PHE A 147 -8.34 -28.19 15.31
C PHE A 147 -6.81 -28.31 15.13
N GLY A 148 -6.14 -29.24 15.81
CA GLY A 148 -4.67 -29.30 15.85
C GLY A 148 -4.02 -29.51 14.48
N SER A 149 -4.56 -30.35 13.62
CA SER A 149 -4.03 -30.59 12.27
C SER A 149 -4.21 -29.35 11.38
N GLU A 150 -5.37 -28.72 11.42
CA GLU A 150 -5.65 -27.52 10.63
C GLU A 150 -4.81 -26.33 11.11
N LEU A 151 -4.65 -26.16 12.43
CA LEU A 151 -3.76 -25.13 12.97
C LEU A 151 -2.30 -25.37 12.56
N ALA A 152 -1.86 -26.64 12.48
CA ALA A 152 -0.51 -26.97 12.01
C ALA A 152 -0.32 -26.61 10.53
N GLU A 153 -1.34 -26.82 9.68
CA GLU A 153 -1.31 -26.40 8.27
C GLU A 153 -1.28 -24.88 8.13
N ILE A 154 -2.13 -24.17 8.88
CA ILE A 154 -2.16 -22.69 8.90
C ILE A 154 -0.81 -22.15 9.40
N ARG A 155 -0.24 -22.74 10.43
CA ARG A 155 1.08 -22.39 10.95
C ARG A 155 2.18 -22.55 9.89
N LEU A 156 2.18 -23.66 9.18
CA LEU A 156 3.12 -23.92 8.09
C LEU A 156 2.99 -22.87 6.97
N GLN A 157 1.75 -22.47 6.64
CA GLN A 157 1.50 -21.42 5.67
C GLN A 157 2.00 -20.06 6.18
N ALA A 158 1.71 -19.70 7.42
CA ALA A 158 2.21 -18.49 8.06
C ALA A 158 3.75 -18.41 8.08
N GLU A 159 4.41 -19.54 8.36
CA GLU A 159 5.88 -19.64 8.30
C GLU A 159 6.44 -19.45 6.89
N ARG A 160 5.76 -19.97 5.86
CA ARG A 160 6.14 -19.77 4.44
C ARG A 160 5.97 -18.32 3.97
N GLU A 161 4.95 -17.64 4.48
CA GLU A 161 4.64 -16.25 4.15
C GLU A 161 5.49 -15.24 4.93
N ARG A 162 6.14 -15.67 6.02
CA ARG A 162 6.96 -14.77 6.84
C ARG A 162 8.14 -14.21 6.05
N LEU A 163 8.46 -12.94 6.26
CA LEU A 163 9.72 -12.38 5.76
C LEU A 163 10.91 -13.07 6.45
N GLY A 164 11.93 -13.38 5.68
CA GLY A 164 13.21 -13.81 6.25
C GLY A 164 13.82 -12.73 7.15
N VAL A 165 14.60 -13.13 8.16
CA VAL A 165 15.19 -12.26 9.20
C VAL A 165 15.87 -11.03 8.62
N SER A 166 16.65 -11.17 7.54
CA SER A 166 17.34 -10.05 6.89
C SER A 166 16.36 -9.00 6.34
N THR A 167 15.34 -9.46 5.59
CA THR A 167 14.35 -8.56 4.98
C THR A 167 13.45 -7.91 6.04
N ALA A 168 13.06 -8.66 7.07
CA ALA A 168 12.26 -8.14 8.18
C ALA A 168 13.00 -7.03 8.94
N ALA A 169 14.31 -7.20 9.19
CA ALA A 169 15.14 -6.18 9.84
C ALA A 169 15.22 -4.89 9.00
N ILE A 170 15.40 -4.99 7.66
CA ILE A 170 15.40 -3.82 6.79
C ILE A 170 14.03 -3.13 6.79
N ALA A 171 12.94 -3.91 6.75
CA ALA A 171 11.58 -3.36 6.82
C ALA A 171 11.32 -2.62 8.14
N ALA A 172 11.75 -3.19 9.28
CA ALA A 172 11.62 -2.57 10.59
C ALA A 172 12.41 -1.26 10.67
N ALA A 173 13.70 -1.29 10.31
CA ALA A 173 14.56 -0.11 10.32
C ALA A 173 14.06 1.00 9.36
N ALA A 174 13.46 0.64 8.22
CA ALA A 174 12.85 1.60 7.31
C ALA A 174 11.62 2.28 7.94
N ARG A 175 10.74 1.51 8.60
CA ARG A 175 9.56 2.06 9.30
C ARG A 175 9.97 2.98 10.46
N GLU A 176 10.99 2.62 11.24
CA GLU A 176 11.52 3.47 12.32
C GLU A 176 12.01 4.83 11.81
N ARG A 177 12.48 4.90 10.56
CA ARG A 177 12.89 6.14 9.87
C ARG A 177 11.74 6.86 9.15
N GLY A 178 10.50 6.38 9.26
CA GLY A 178 9.34 6.93 8.54
C GLY A 178 9.38 6.70 7.02
N ILE A 179 10.22 5.77 6.55
CA ILE A 179 10.25 5.36 5.15
C ILE A 179 9.07 4.42 4.90
N PRO A 180 8.18 4.72 3.94
CA PRO A 180 7.09 3.83 3.58
C PRO A 180 7.61 2.45 3.15
N VAL A 181 7.00 1.39 3.67
CA VAL A 181 7.38 0.01 3.36
C VAL A 181 6.17 -0.74 2.88
N ARG A 182 6.25 -1.29 1.67
CA ARG A 182 5.23 -2.18 1.14
C ARG A 182 5.84 -3.47 0.59
N ARG A 183 5.30 -4.60 1.01
CA ARG A 183 5.66 -5.92 0.46
C ARG A 183 5.01 -6.10 -0.91
N VAL A 184 5.78 -6.58 -1.89
CA VAL A 184 5.32 -6.81 -3.26
C VAL A 184 5.19 -8.31 -3.49
N GLY A 185 3.96 -8.78 -3.67
CA GLY A 185 3.66 -10.21 -3.81
C GLY A 185 4.01 -11.04 -2.58
N GLY A 186 3.99 -12.38 -2.72
CA GLY A 186 4.26 -13.33 -1.64
C GLY A 186 5.74 -13.59 -1.34
N ARG A 187 6.68 -12.90 -2.01
CA ARG A 187 8.13 -13.08 -1.85
C ARG A 187 8.72 -12.05 -0.88
N SER A 188 10.04 -12.15 -0.63
CA SER A 188 10.81 -11.18 0.19
C SER A 188 11.14 -9.90 -0.58
N LEU A 189 10.27 -9.45 -1.49
CA LEU A 189 10.45 -8.20 -2.23
C LEU A 189 9.74 -7.07 -1.50
N LEU A 190 10.49 -6.05 -1.12
CA LEU A 190 9.98 -4.83 -0.52
C LEU A 190 10.12 -3.67 -1.50
N ARG A 191 9.12 -2.80 -1.51
CA ARG A 191 9.22 -1.44 -2.02
C ARG A 191 9.39 -0.51 -0.82
N LEU A 192 10.44 0.27 -0.83
CA LEU A 192 10.75 1.32 0.13
C LEU A 192 10.50 2.67 -0.53
N GLY A 193 9.81 3.57 0.14
CA GLY A 193 9.48 4.89 -0.40
C GLY A 193 8.30 4.92 -1.38
N HIS A 194 8.04 6.11 -1.93
CA HIS A 194 6.94 6.39 -2.86
C HIS A 194 7.44 7.08 -4.14
N GLY A 195 6.71 6.90 -5.25
CA GLY A 195 6.91 7.64 -6.49
C GLY A 195 8.36 7.59 -6.99
N CYS A 196 8.92 8.72 -7.36
CA CYS A 196 10.29 8.84 -7.85
C CYS A 196 11.38 8.53 -6.81
N HIS A 197 11.02 8.46 -5.54
CA HIS A 197 11.95 8.12 -4.45
C HIS A 197 11.88 6.64 -4.03
N GLN A 198 11.09 5.82 -4.72
CA GLN A 198 10.97 4.40 -4.39
C GLN A 198 12.21 3.61 -4.78
N LEU A 199 12.57 2.65 -3.94
CA LEU A 199 13.63 1.67 -4.18
C LEU A 199 13.11 0.27 -3.88
N LEU A 200 13.62 -0.73 -4.59
CA LEU A 200 13.28 -2.14 -4.37
C LEU A 200 14.40 -2.83 -3.60
N VAL A 201 14.01 -3.68 -2.65
CA VAL A 201 14.93 -4.52 -1.87
C VAL A 201 14.39 -5.95 -1.84
N CYS A 202 15.23 -6.91 -2.19
CA CYS A 202 14.93 -8.33 -2.09
C CYS A 202 16.03 -9.03 -1.29
N ALA A 203 15.76 -9.37 -0.03
CA ALA A 203 16.77 -9.79 0.94
C ALA A 203 17.87 -8.73 1.09
N ALA A 204 19.09 -8.97 0.57
CA ALA A 204 20.17 -8.00 0.56
C ALA A 204 20.50 -7.47 -0.86
N LEU A 205 19.72 -7.82 -1.88
CA LEU A 205 19.78 -7.19 -3.20
C LEU A 205 18.91 -5.94 -3.22
N THR A 206 19.41 -4.90 -3.86
CA THR A 206 18.74 -3.61 -4.00
C THR A 206 18.55 -3.25 -5.47
N SER A 207 17.71 -2.26 -5.77
CA SER A 207 17.60 -1.72 -7.13
C SER A 207 18.88 -1.01 -7.62
N GLN A 208 19.88 -0.83 -6.75
CA GLN A 208 21.21 -0.27 -7.08
C GLN A 208 22.27 -1.36 -7.31
N THR A 209 21.99 -2.61 -6.90
CA THR A 209 22.95 -3.71 -7.06
C THR A 209 23.19 -4.01 -8.54
N SER A 210 24.46 -4.03 -8.94
CA SER A 210 24.86 -4.33 -10.31
C SER A 210 24.56 -5.79 -10.70
N ALA A 211 23.78 -6.00 -11.75
CA ALA A 211 23.55 -7.34 -12.31
C ALA A 211 24.86 -8.00 -12.76
N VAL A 212 25.78 -7.24 -13.36
CA VAL A 212 27.11 -7.71 -13.72
C VAL A 212 27.91 -8.14 -12.48
N GLY A 213 27.81 -7.38 -11.38
CA GLY A 213 28.42 -7.74 -10.09
C GLY A 213 27.85 -9.04 -9.51
N VAL A 214 26.55 -9.27 -9.68
CA VAL A 214 25.90 -10.53 -9.28
C VAL A 214 26.42 -11.70 -10.07
N ASP A 215 26.55 -11.57 -11.41
CA ASP A 215 27.09 -12.62 -12.29
C ASP A 215 28.55 -12.91 -11.99
N ILE A 216 29.37 -11.87 -11.75
CA ILE A 216 30.79 -12.05 -11.33
C ILE A 216 30.87 -12.84 -10.01
N ALA A 217 30.04 -12.50 -9.03
CA ALA A 217 30.03 -13.21 -7.74
C ALA A 217 29.50 -14.65 -7.85
N ALA A 218 28.60 -14.93 -8.78
CA ALA A 218 28.11 -16.28 -9.06
C ALA A 218 29.15 -17.20 -9.69
N ASP A 219 30.04 -16.67 -10.55
CA ASP A 219 31.13 -17.39 -11.13
C ASP A 219 32.38 -17.36 -10.22
N LYS A 220 32.60 -18.46 -9.49
CA LYS A 220 33.72 -18.58 -8.53
C LYS A 220 35.10 -18.51 -9.17
N ASN A 221 35.25 -18.90 -10.45
CA ASN A 221 36.52 -18.84 -11.16
C ASN A 221 36.79 -17.42 -11.66
N LEU A 222 35.79 -16.78 -12.29
CA LEU A 222 35.89 -15.39 -12.77
C LEU A 222 36.19 -14.44 -11.63
N SER A 223 35.41 -14.51 -10.55
CA SER A 223 35.58 -13.63 -9.37
C SER A 223 37.01 -13.78 -8.80
N LYS A 224 37.56 -14.98 -8.69
CA LYS A 224 38.93 -15.21 -8.20
C LYS A 224 39.99 -14.70 -9.16
N GLN A 225 39.81 -14.88 -10.46
CA GLN A 225 40.73 -14.31 -11.45
C GLN A 225 40.79 -12.78 -11.34
N MET A 226 39.63 -12.11 -11.22
CA MET A 226 39.56 -10.67 -11.05
C MET A 226 40.20 -10.21 -9.74
N LEU A 227 39.93 -10.90 -8.64
CA LEU A 227 40.54 -10.62 -7.33
C LEU A 227 42.08 -10.81 -7.35
N ALA A 228 42.57 -11.91 -7.93
CA ALA A 228 43.99 -12.17 -8.09
C ALA A 228 44.68 -11.11 -8.94
N ALA A 229 44.07 -10.72 -10.07
CA ALA A 229 44.57 -9.64 -10.94
C ALA A 229 44.65 -8.29 -10.22
N ALA A 230 43.76 -8.05 -9.24
CA ALA A 230 43.78 -6.88 -8.35
C ALA A 230 44.77 -7.04 -7.17
N GLY A 231 45.53 -8.12 -7.07
CA GLY A 231 46.48 -8.40 -6.00
C GLY A 231 45.81 -8.77 -4.66
N ILE A 232 44.58 -9.28 -4.71
CA ILE A 232 43.85 -9.75 -3.53
C ILE A 232 44.16 -11.27 -3.39
N PRO A 233 44.59 -11.76 -2.23
CA PRO A 233 44.92 -13.16 -2.05
C PRO A 233 43.66 -14.04 -2.15
N VAL A 234 43.76 -15.05 -3.02
CA VAL A 234 42.75 -16.09 -3.24
C VAL A 234 43.42 -17.46 -3.32
N PRO A 235 42.76 -18.57 -3.01
CA PRO A 235 43.33 -19.89 -3.24
C PRO A 235 43.61 -20.11 -4.70
N ALA A 236 44.79 -20.68 -5.05
CA ALA A 236 45.05 -21.12 -6.39
C ALA A 236 44.04 -22.22 -6.78
N GLY A 237 43.48 -22.13 -7.98
CA GLY A 237 42.42 -23.04 -8.43
C GLY A 237 42.51 -23.33 -9.93
N LEU A 238 42.04 -24.52 -10.33
CA LEU A 238 41.92 -24.97 -11.70
C LEU A 238 40.51 -25.52 -11.95
N VAL A 239 39.95 -25.23 -13.10
CA VAL A 239 38.69 -25.81 -13.54
C VAL A 239 38.95 -27.18 -14.16
N ALA A 240 38.13 -28.16 -13.82
CA ALA A 240 38.15 -29.50 -14.36
C ALA A 240 36.81 -29.87 -14.97
N TRP A 241 36.81 -30.50 -16.12
CA TRP A 241 35.62 -30.92 -16.86
C TRP A 241 35.36 -32.42 -16.77
N ASP A 242 36.39 -33.17 -16.30
CA ASP A 242 36.27 -34.59 -16.00
C ASP A 242 37.09 -35.01 -14.78
N ALA A 243 36.96 -36.27 -14.37
CA ALA A 243 37.61 -36.80 -13.21
C ALA A 243 39.15 -36.90 -13.36
N ALA A 244 39.66 -37.05 -14.60
CA ALA A 244 41.10 -37.13 -14.85
C ALA A 244 41.72 -35.71 -14.75
N GLU A 245 41.07 -34.71 -15.29
CA GLU A 245 41.48 -33.31 -15.13
C GLU A 245 41.44 -32.86 -13.66
N ALA A 246 40.44 -33.32 -12.90
CA ALA A 246 40.36 -33.03 -11.46
C ALA A 246 41.50 -33.67 -10.67
N ALA A 247 41.89 -34.87 -11.04
CA ALA A 247 43.05 -35.56 -10.45
C ALA A 247 44.37 -34.85 -10.80
N GLU A 248 44.58 -34.46 -12.06
CA GLU A 248 45.74 -33.69 -12.51
C GLU A 248 45.82 -32.32 -11.81
N ALA A 249 44.69 -31.64 -11.72
CA ALA A 249 44.59 -30.36 -11.03
C ALA A 249 44.97 -30.48 -9.54
N ALA A 250 44.53 -31.53 -8.87
CA ALA A 250 44.89 -31.80 -7.47
C ALA A 250 46.40 -32.01 -7.29
N ASP A 251 47.04 -32.77 -8.19
CA ASP A 251 48.50 -32.98 -8.15
C ASP A 251 49.27 -31.68 -8.40
N ARG A 252 48.85 -30.89 -9.39
CA ARG A 252 49.44 -29.57 -9.72
C ARG A 252 49.34 -28.57 -8.58
N LEU A 253 48.26 -28.62 -7.77
CA LEU A 253 48.03 -27.75 -6.62
C LEU A 253 48.67 -28.26 -5.32
N GLY A 254 49.49 -29.31 -5.36
CA GLY A 254 50.25 -29.84 -4.22
C GLY A 254 49.48 -30.83 -3.35
N GLY A 255 48.45 -31.46 -3.84
CA GLY A 255 47.81 -32.64 -3.27
C GLY A 255 47.00 -32.40 -1.98
N HIS A 256 46.75 -31.17 -1.58
CA HIS A 256 45.81 -30.85 -0.49
C HIS A 256 44.79 -29.83 -0.99
N VAL A 257 43.67 -30.33 -1.52
CA VAL A 257 42.72 -29.49 -2.26
C VAL A 257 41.29 -29.61 -1.77
N VAL A 258 40.47 -28.64 -2.20
CA VAL A 258 39.03 -28.61 -2.09
C VAL A 258 38.46 -28.77 -3.48
N VAL A 259 37.47 -29.64 -3.64
CA VAL A 259 36.78 -29.88 -4.92
C VAL A 259 35.32 -29.45 -4.74
N LYS A 260 34.85 -28.54 -5.60
CA LYS A 260 33.51 -27.95 -5.49
C LYS A 260 32.93 -27.68 -6.87
N PRO A 261 31.56 -27.62 -7.02
CA PRO A 261 30.93 -27.16 -8.23
C PRO A 261 31.40 -25.76 -8.61
N LEU A 262 31.60 -25.47 -9.89
CA LEU A 262 31.96 -24.12 -10.36
C LEU A 262 30.85 -23.11 -10.09
N GLY A 263 29.59 -23.48 -10.36
CA GLY A 263 28.40 -22.75 -10.02
C GLY A 263 27.71 -23.32 -8.77
N GLY A 264 26.72 -22.59 -8.23
CA GLY A 264 25.92 -23.03 -7.08
C GLY A 264 26.33 -22.40 -5.75
N ASN A 265 25.39 -22.43 -4.77
CA ASN A 265 25.49 -21.79 -3.48
C ASN A 265 25.39 -22.80 -2.32
N HIS A 266 25.58 -22.34 -1.08
CA HIS A 266 25.38 -23.06 0.17
C HIS A 266 26.34 -24.23 0.47
N GLY A 267 27.44 -24.39 -0.28
CA GLY A 267 28.42 -25.44 0.00
C GLY A 267 27.94 -26.88 -0.32
N SER A 268 26.93 -27.01 -1.17
CA SER A 268 26.43 -28.32 -1.63
C SER A 268 27.48 -29.02 -2.51
N ASN A 269 27.59 -30.36 -2.37
CA ASN A 269 28.48 -31.18 -3.13
C ASN A 269 29.99 -30.79 -3.07
N LEU A 270 30.40 -30.08 -2.02
CA LEU A 270 31.78 -29.72 -1.71
C LEU A 270 32.48 -30.88 -1.06
N THR A 271 33.76 -31.12 -1.42
CA THR A 271 34.66 -32.07 -0.73
C THR A 271 35.93 -31.37 -0.27
N ILE A 272 36.18 -31.32 1.02
CA ILE A 272 37.37 -30.67 1.65
C ILE A 272 38.40 -31.70 2.02
N GLY A 273 39.68 -31.35 1.85
CA GLY A 273 40.82 -32.15 2.31
C GLY A 273 41.10 -33.36 1.44
N VAL A 274 40.87 -33.26 0.16
CA VAL A 274 41.28 -34.23 -0.86
C VAL A 274 42.79 -34.23 -0.94
N ARG A 275 43.41 -35.44 -0.85
CA ARG A 275 44.86 -35.60 -0.80
C ARG A 275 45.45 -36.54 -1.85
N THR A 276 44.61 -37.26 -2.59
CA THR A 276 45.03 -38.20 -3.61
C THR A 276 44.25 -38.04 -4.91
N ALA A 277 44.82 -38.42 -6.04
CA ALA A 277 44.16 -38.41 -7.34
C ALA A 277 42.85 -39.21 -7.33
N ALA A 278 42.79 -40.34 -6.65
CA ALA A 278 41.60 -41.19 -6.53
C ALA A 278 40.47 -40.44 -5.75
N GLN A 279 40.86 -39.77 -4.70
CA GLN A 279 39.90 -38.92 -3.94
C GLN A 279 39.43 -37.73 -4.76
N ALA A 280 40.28 -37.14 -5.60
CA ALA A 280 39.93 -36.04 -6.48
C ALA A 280 38.91 -36.48 -7.54
N GLY A 281 39.08 -37.64 -8.16
CA GLY A 281 38.11 -38.21 -9.08
C GLY A 281 36.76 -38.53 -8.44
N ALA A 282 36.75 -39.08 -7.22
CA ALA A 282 35.51 -39.31 -6.47
C ALA A 282 34.80 -37.99 -6.06
N ALA A 283 35.58 -37.00 -5.66
CA ALA A 283 35.09 -35.68 -5.32
C ALA A 283 34.53 -34.94 -6.55
N TYR A 284 35.14 -35.10 -7.72
CA TYR A 284 34.64 -34.64 -9.00
C TYR A 284 33.24 -35.21 -9.27
N ALA A 285 33.10 -36.56 -9.19
CA ALA A 285 31.81 -37.20 -9.46
C ALA A 285 30.69 -36.69 -8.56
N LYS A 286 30.99 -36.38 -7.27
CA LYS A 286 30.04 -35.75 -6.33
C LYS A 286 29.69 -34.32 -6.75
N ALA A 287 30.68 -33.52 -7.10
CA ALA A 287 30.49 -32.11 -7.48
C ALA A 287 29.76 -31.95 -8.82
N ALA A 288 30.06 -32.83 -9.81
CA ALA A 288 29.47 -32.82 -11.14
C ALA A 288 27.97 -33.16 -11.19
N VAL A 289 27.38 -33.65 -10.09
CA VAL A 289 25.92 -33.84 -9.98
C VAL A 289 25.17 -32.51 -10.12
N SER A 290 25.80 -31.38 -9.74
CA SER A 290 25.16 -30.06 -9.67
C SER A 290 25.78 -29.01 -10.61
N ALA A 291 26.83 -29.36 -11.37
CA ALA A 291 27.45 -28.41 -12.29
C ALA A 291 28.23 -29.16 -13.39
N GLU A 292 28.28 -28.62 -14.61
CA GLU A 292 29.01 -29.16 -15.75
C GLU A 292 30.56 -29.10 -15.55
N ALA A 293 31.03 -28.12 -14.79
CA ALA A 293 32.45 -27.93 -14.50
C ALA A 293 32.65 -27.85 -12.97
N VAL A 294 33.81 -28.31 -12.57
CA VAL A 294 34.24 -28.41 -11.16
C VAL A 294 35.48 -27.57 -10.93
N LEU A 295 35.50 -26.85 -9.80
CA LEU A 295 36.67 -26.08 -9.40
C LEU A 295 37.48 -26.89 -8.36
N VAL A 296 38.75 -27.16 -8.68
CA VAL A 296 39.73 -27.77 -7.76
C VAL A 296 40.61 -26.65 -7.22
N GLU A 297 40.65 -26.46 -5.90
CA GLU A 297 41.33 -25.34 -5.25
C GLU A 297 42.29 -25.82 -4.17
N GLN A 298 43.38 -25.08 -3.99
CA GLN A 298 44.28 -25.27 -2.87
C GLN A 298 43.53 -25.08 -1.53
N PHE A 299 43.70 -26.01 -0.61
CA PHE A 299 43.16 -25.89 0.73
C PHE A 299 43.89 -24.78 1.51
N LEU A 300 43.15 -23.79 1.98
CA LEU A 300 43.66 -22.76 2.88
C LEU A 300 43.43 -23.19 4.34
N PRO A 301 44.48 -23.23 5.18
CA PRO A 301 44.31 -23.47 6.60
C PRO A 301 43.76 -22.22 7.29
N GLY A 302 43.07 -22.39 8.45
CA GLY A 302 42.61 -21.29 9.26
C GLY A 302 41.11 -21.38 9.61
N THR A 303 40.55 -20.26 10.02
CA THR A 303 39.18 -20.10 10.49
C THR A 303 38.36 -19.41 9.42
N ASP A 304 37.08 -19.80 9.32
CA ASP A 304 36.12 -19.21 8.37
C ASP A 304 35.54 -17.94 8.95
N TYR A 305 35.56 -16.87 8.16
CA TYR A 305 34.96 -15.58 8.49
C TYR A 305 34.02 -15.09 7.38
N ARG A 306 32.93 -14.45 7.73
CA ARG A 306 32.08 -13.66 6.84
C ARG A 306 32.26 -12.18 7.17
N VAL A 307 32.77 -11.40 6.22
CA VAL A 307 32.84 -9.93 6.33
C VAL A 307 31.76 -9.31 5.45
N LEU A 308 30.95 -8.44 6.00
CA LEU A 308 29.91 -7.70 5.28
C LEU A 308 30.42 -6.30 4.95
N VAL A 309 30.49 -6.01 3.65
CA VAL A 309 30.81 -4.69 3.11
C VAL A 309 29.52 -4.07 2.57
N ILE A 310 29.22 -2.85 2.99
CA ILE A 310 28.09 -2.05 2.51
C ILE A 310 28.62 -0.67 2.14
N ASP A 311 28.31 -0.20 0.94
CA ASP A 311 28.77 1.11 0.41
C ASP A 311 30.26 1.36 0.67
N GLY A 312 31.10 0.38 0.31
CA GLY A 312 32.56 0.47 0.46
C GLY A 312 33.06 0.53 1.91
N ARG A 313 32.27 0.14 2.92
CA ARG A 313 32.62 0.09 4.33
C ARG A 313 32.40 -1.30 4.90
N VAL A 314 33.31 -1.78 5.74
CA VAL A 314 33.05 -2.97 6.55
C VAL A 314 32.01 -2.64 7.60
N ALA A 315 30.80 -3.16 7.41
CA ALA A 315 29.67 -2.95 8.31
C ALA A 315 29.68 -3.94 9.49
N ALA A 316 30.07 -5.20 9.24
CA ALA A 316 30.16 -6.24 10.26
C ALA A 316 31.09 -7.38 9.83
N ALA A 317 31.61 -8.13 10.81
CA ALA A 317 32.37 -9.36 10.58
C ALA A 317 31.97 -10.44 11.59
N ALA A 318 31.80 -11.67 11.10
CA ALA A 318 31.47 -12.83 11.92
C ALA A 318 32.44 -13.97 11.68
N GLN A 319 32.90 -14.58 12.76
CA GLN A 319 33.55 -15.89 12.74
C GLN A 319 32.48 -16.96 12.62
N LEU A 320 32.62 -17.83 11.64
CA LEU A 320 31.66 -18.91 11.39
C LEU A 320 32.15 -20.20 12.07
N ARG A 321 31.26 -20.95 12.68
CA ARG A 321 31.52 -22.24 13.30
C ARG A 321 30.57 -23.29 12.77
N PRO A 322 31.10 -24.50 12.46
CA PRO A 322 30.30 -25.63 12.01
C PRO A 322 29.22 -26.01 13.04
N ALA A 323 28.14 -26.64 12.57
CA ALA A 323 27.14 -27.23 13.45
C ALA A 323 27.84 -28.27 14.36
N SER A 324 27.62 -28.16 15.67
CA SER A 324 28.20 -29.06 16.68
C SER A 324 27.24 -29.29 17.84
N VAL A 325 27.38 -30.36 18.56
CA VAL A 325 26.74 -30.66 19.82
C VAL A 325 27.79 -30.88 20.91
N THR A 326 27.46 -30.63 22.15
CA THR A 326 28.32 -30.91 23.32
C THR A 326 27.73 -32.08 24.06
N GLY A 327 28.54 -33.16 24.22
CA GLY A 327 28.17 -34.34 24.98
C GLY A 327 27.88 -34.01 26.44
N ASP A 328 26.94 -34.69 26.99
CA ASP A 328 26.60 -34.68 28.44
C ASP A 328 26.88 -36.01 29.13
N GLY A 329 27.31 -37.04 28.35
CA GLY A 329 27.61 -38.37 28.83
C GLY A 329 26.36 -39.29 28.96
N GLU A 330 25.18 -38.79 28.59
CA GLU A 330 23.89 -39.51 28.76
C GLU A 330 23.14 -39.64 27.43
N HIS A 331 23.07 -38.57 26.63
CA HIS A 331 22.29 -38.52 25.38
C HIS A 331 23.12 -38.90 24.17
N THR A 332 22.48 -39.55 23.22
CA THR A 332 23.06 -39.80 21.88
C THR A 332 23.22 -38.50 21.09
N ILE A 333 24.06 -38.52 20.04
CA ILE A 333 24.23 -37.39 19.12
C ILE A 333 22.86 -36.97 18.53
N GLY A 334 22.02 -37.92 18.11
CA GLY A 334 20.67 -37.64 17.59
C GLY A 334 19.80 -36.95 18.64
N GLN A 335 19.81 -37.39 19.89
CA GLN A 335 19.08 -36.74 20.99
C GLN A 335 19.61 -35.36 21.31
N LEU A 336 20.92 -35.16 21.31
CA LEU A 336 21.55 -33.86 21.51
C LEU A 336 21.19 -32.87 20.41
N VAL A 337 21.06 -33.34 19.15
CA VAL A 337 20.59 -32.54 18.02
C VAL A 337 19.14 -32.12 18.23
N GLU A 338 18.25 -33.02 18.68
CA GLU A 338 16.87 -32.67 18.97
C GLU A 338 16.75 -31.65 20.13
N LEU A 339 17.54 -31.80 21.17
CA LEU A 339 17.66 -30.85 22.28
C LEU A 339 18.13 -29.47 21.78
N ALA A 340 19.15 -29.44 20.90
CA ALA A 340 19.62 -28.20 20.29
C ALA A 340 18.56 -27.58 19.38
N ASN A 341 17.75 -28.38 18.68
CA ASN A 341 16.67 -27.94 17.82
C ASN A 341 15.43 -27.45 18.56
N ALA A 342 15.33 -27.71 19.86
CA ALA A 342 14.29 -27.14 20.72
C ALA A 342 14.49 -25.63 21.00
N ASP A 343 15.66 -25.07 20.71
CA ASP A 343 15.89 -23.61 20.78
C ASP A 343 14.90 -22.88 19.86
N PRO A 344 14.04 -21.95 20.39
CA PRO A 344 13.04 -21.25 19.61
C PRO A 344 13.63 -20.36 18.48
N ARG A 345 14.92 -20.02 18.58
CA ARG A 345 15.64 -19.30 17.52
C ARG A 345 15.93 -20.17 16.31
N ARG A 346 15.79 -21.50 16.39
CA ARG A 346 16.01 -22.41 15.25
C ARG A 346 14.74 -22.64 14.45
N GLY A 347 14.84 -22.45 13.14
CA GLY A 347 13.73 -22.61 12.20
C GLY A 347 14.15 -23.34 10.91
N VAL A 348 13.21 -23.50 10.02
CA VAL A 348 13.44 -24.08 8.69
C VAL A 348 13.98 -22.99 7.74
N GLY A 349 15.07 -23.27 7.06
CA GLY A 349 15.67 -22.34 6.09
C GLY A 349 16.13 -21.02 6.73
N HIS A 350 15.53 -19.89 6.31
CA HIS A 350 15.88 -18.55 6.77
C HIS A 350 14.76 -17.88 7.60
N SER A 351 13.78 -18.66 8.06
CA SER A 351 12.61 -18.13 8.79
C SER A 351 12.93 -17.66 10.21
N ARG A 352 14.04 -18.09 10.80
CA ARG A 352 14.50 -17.73 12.13
C ARG A 352 15.99 -17.33 12.12
N GLU A 353 16.48 -16.87 13.27
CA GLU A 353 17.89 -16.47 13.46
C GLU A 353 18.86 -17.60 13.18
N LEU A 354 18.54 -18.82 13.62
CA LEU A 354 19.33 -20.03 13.43
C LEU A 354 18.54 -21.06 12.59
N THR A 355 19.28 -21.85 11.82
CA THR A 355 18.69 -22.97 11.08
C THR A 355 18.71 -24.24 11.93
N ARG A 356 17.68 -25.09 11.81
CA ARG A 356 17.65 -26.42 12.44
C ARG A 356 18.82 -27.26 11.95
N ILE A 357 19.43 -27.98 12.86
CA ILE A 357 20.48 -28.97 12.56
C ILE A 357 19.80 -30.23 12.00
N THR A 358 20.31 -30.72 10.88
CA THR A 358 19.84 -31.98 10.28
C THR A 358 21.00 -32.97 10.18
N LEU A 359 20.75 -34.21 10.57
CA LEU A 359 21.70 -35.33 10.36
C LEU A 359 21.44 -35.99 9.00
N ASP A 360 21.79 -35.28 7.94
CA ASP A 360 21.70 -35.80 6.55
C ASP A 360 22.92 -36.66 6.19
N ALA A 361 22.94 -37.13 4.94
CA ALA A 361 24.03 -38.01 4.46
C ALA A 361 25.44 -37.41 4.63
N ASP A 362 25.59 -36.08 4.47
CA ASP A 362 26.90 -35.41 4.64
C ASP A 362 27.31 -35.34 6.11
N ALA A 363 26.34 -35.13 7.02
CA ALA A 363 26.58 -35.19 8.46
C ALA A 363 26.96 -36.61 8.93
N MET A 364 26.20 -37.60 8.46
CA MET A 364 26.50 -39.01 8.79
C MET A 364 27.85 -39.47 8.27
N LEU A 365 28.21 -39.10 7.05
CA LEU A 365 29.55 -39.42 6.50
C LEU A 365 30.68 -38.72 7.29
N HIS A 366 30.42 -37.52 7.82
CA HIS A 366 31.40 -36.84 8.65
C HIS A 366 31.58 -37.52 10.00
N LEU A 367 30.48 -37.94 10.64
CA LEU A 367 30.51 -38.68 11.89
C LEU A 367 31.18 -40.01 11.74
N ASP A 368 30.88 -40.78 10.66
CA ASP A 368 31.57 -42.04 10.33
C ASP A 368 33.09 -41.84 10.20
N GLY A 369 33.54 -40.77 9.54
CA GLY A 369 34.95 -40.38 9.45
C GLY A 369 35.61 -40.04 10.80
N LEU A 370 34.80 -39.80 11.85
CA LEU A 370 35.26 -39.63 13.24
C LEU A 370 35.12 -40.91 14.08
N GLY A 371 34.60 -42.00 13.49
CA GLY A 371 34.26 -43.22 14.20
C GLY A 371 33.02 -43.11 15.07
N LEU A 372 32.11 -42.21 14.75
CA LEU A 372 30.88 -41.92 15.46
C LEU A 372 29.68 -42.13 14.52
N ASP A 373 28.47 -42.26 15.14
CA ASP A 373 27.17 -42.30 14.49
C ASP A 373 26.15 -41.47 15.31
N ASP A 374 24.91 -41.43 14.88
CA ASP A 374 23.85 -40.70 15.56
C ASP A 374 23.40 -41.36 16.89
N HIS A 375 23.75 -42.63 17.10
CA HIS A 375 23.53 -43.37 18.34
C HIS A 375 24.69 -43.27 19.33
N SER A 376 25.83 -42.75 18.92
CA SER A 376 27.02 -42.59 19.77
C SER A 376 26.75 -41.56 20.89
N VAL A 377 27.21 -41.89 22.13
CA VAL A 377 27.06 -41.02 23.30
C VAL A 377 28.41 -40.34 23.59
N PRO A 378 28.55 -39.05 23.27
CA PRO A 378 29.79 -38.31 23.56
C PRO A 378 30.00 -38.08 25.05
N ALA A 379 31.27 -38.12 25.51
CA ALA A 379 31.56 -37.82 26.91
C ALA A 379 31.12 -36.41 27.31
N ALA A 380 30.84 -36.24 28.62
CA ALA A 380 30.43 -34.90 29.14
C ALA A 380 31.51 -33.85 28.82
N GLY A 381 31.08 -32.72 28.19
CA GLY A 381 31.96 -31.64 27.71
C GLY A 381 32.67 -31.90 26.39
N GLN A 382 32.55 -33.09 25.80
CA GLN A 382 33.10 -33.39 24.48
C GLN A 382 32.33 -32.67 23.39
N GLN A 383 32.98 -31.79 22.65
CA GLN A 383 32.38 -31.14 21.49
C GLN A 383 32.52 -32.05 20.26
N VAL A 384 31.39 -32.39 19.65
CA VAL A 384 31.31 -33.15 18.41
C VAL A 384 30.85 -32.25 17.30
N THR A 385 31.71 -32.04 16.31
CA THR A 385 31.36 -31.30 15.07
C THR A 385 30.56 -32.24 14.16
N LEU A 386 29.42 -31.77 13.69
CA LEU A 386 28.50 -32.56 12.86
C LEU A 386 28.79 -32.43 11.36
N ARG A 387 29.51 -31.37 10.96
CA ARG A 387 29.85 -31.05 9.58
C ARG A 387 31.21 -30.39 9.50
N ARG A 388 31.83 -30.43 8.34
CA ARG A 388 33.09 -29.69 8.05
C ARG A 388 32.87 -28.26 7.59
N ASN A 389 31.70 -27.95 7.00
CA ASN A 389 31.35 -26.58 6.58
C ASN A 389 30.76 -25.79 7.75
N ALA A 390 31.04 -24.49 7.78
CA ALA A 390 30.59 -23.58 8.85
C ALA A 390 29.37 -22.76 8.44
N ASN A 391 28.54 -23.22 7.49
CA ASN A 391 27.39 -22.47 7.01
C ASN A 391 26.24 -22.43 8.04
N LEU A 392 25.68 -21.25 8.27
CA LEU A 392 24.47 -21.08 9.10
C LEU A 392 23.27 -21.85 8.54
N SER A 393 23.15 -21.96 7.21
CA SER A 393 22.08 -22.72 6.55
C SER A 393 22.08 -24.21 6.87
N THR A 394 23.18 -24.75 7.38
CA THR A 394 23.32 -26.16 7.80
C THR A 394 23.36 -26.34 9.32
N GLY A 395 22.92 -25.34 10.07
CA GLY A 395 22.88 -25.36 11.54
C GLY A 395 24.13 -24.82 12.26
N GLY A 396 25.11 -24.29 11.52
CA GLY A 396 26.27 -23.60 12.07
C GLY A 396 25.90 -22.35 12.89
N THR A 397 26.89 -21.84 13.61
CA THR A 397 26.78 -20.68 14.51
C THR A 397 27.73 -19.57 14.13
N SER A 398 27.53 -18.37 14.65
CA SER A 398 28.37 -17.18 14.38
C SER A 398 28.77 -16.47 15.66
N ARG A 399 30.01 -15.94 15.67
CA ARG A 399 30.51 -15.03 16.70
C ARG A 399 30.85 -13.68 16.08
N ASP A 400 30.37 -12.60 16.65
CA ASP A 400 30.77 -11.25 16.21
C ASP A 400 32.26 -11.00 16.47
N VAL A 401 32.97 -10.56 15.45
CA VAL A 401 34.40 -10.19 15.49
C VAL A 401 34.67 -8.85 14.82
N THR A 402 33.60 -8.04 14.61
CA THR A 402 33.67 -6.77 13.88
C THR A 402 34.76 -5.84 14.42
N ASP A 403 34.83 -5.69 15.72
CA ASP A 403 35.81 -4.78 16.37
C ASP A 403 37.25 -5.34 16.37
N LEU A 404 37.42 -6.58 15.94
CA LEU A 404 38.72 -7.24 15.87
C LEU A 404 39.35 -7.21 14.47
N VAL A 405 38.61 -6.77 13.45
CA VAL A 405 39.07 -6.81 12.06
C VAL A 405 40.29 -5.91 11.87
N HIS A 406 41.41 -6.49 11.49
CA HIS A 406 42.63 -5.74 11.19
C HIS A 406 42.39 -4.76 10.02
N PRO A 407 42.95 -3.52 10.02
CA PRO A 407 42.74 -2.54 8.94
C PRO A 407 43.12 -3.05 7.54
N GLU A 408 44.18 -3.88 7.38
CA GLU A 408 44.55 -4.47 6.10
C GLU A 408 43.51 -5.50 5.62
N VAL A 409 42.88 -6.27 6.51
CA VAL A 409 41.81 -7.20 6.19
C VAL A 409 40.56 -6.41 5.78
N ALA A 410 40.25 -5.34 6.49
CA ALA A 410 39.13 -4.45 6.14
C ALA A 410 39.37 -3.81 4.75
N ASP A 411 40.62 -3.36 4.45
CA ASP A 411 40.94 -2.78 3.15
C ASP A 411 40.83 -3.83 2.04
N MET A 412 41.37 -5.03 2.24
CA MET A 412 41.22 -6.15 1.32
C MET A 412 39.74 -6.43 1.00
N CYS A 413 38.87 -6.47 2.01
CA CYS A 413 37.44 -6.72 1.80
C CYS A 413 36.75 -5.59 1.03
N ARG A 414 37.05 -4.32 1.35
CA ARG A 414 36.50 -3.17 0.60
C ARG A 414 36.89 -3.22 -0.86
N ARG A 415 38.16 -3.51 -1.14
CA ARG A 415 38.69 -3.66 -2.50
C ARG A 415 38.05 -4.85 -3.21
N ALA A 416 37.83 -5.98 -2.55
CA ALA A 416 37.18 -7.15 -3.13
C ALA A 416 35.74 -6.86 -3.57
N ALA A 417 34.95 -6.18 -2.75
CA ALA A 417 33.61 -5.73 -3.12
C ALA A 417 33.64 -4.76 -4.32
N ALA A 418 34.57 -3.79 -4.32
CA ALA A 418 34.73 -2.82 -5.40
C ALA A 418 35.16 -3.47 -6.72
N VAL A 419 36.05 -4.47 -6.70
CA VAL A 419 36.50 -5.23 -7.90
C VAL A 419 35.33 -5.96 -8.55
N ALA A 420 34.38 -6.48 -7.75
CA ALA A 420 33.17 -7.12 -8.27
C ALA A 420 32.08 -6.12 -8.64
N GLY A 421 32.18 -4.83 -8.25
CA GLY A 421 31.16 -3.81 -8.49
C GLY A 421 29.88 -4.01 -7.67
N LEU A 422 30.00 -4.50 -6.43
CA LEU A 422 28.88 -4.76 -5.53
C LEU A 422 28.77 -3.68 -4.46
N ASP A 423 27.57 -3.11 -4.31
CA ASP A 423 27.18 -2.16 -3.28
C ASP A 423 27.08 -2.83 -1.89
N ILE A 424 26.52 -4.04 -1.85
CA ILE A 424 26.43 -4.91 -0.69
C ILE A 424 27.11 -6.23 -1.03
N CYS A 425 28.13 -6.60 -0.27
CA CYS A 425 28.91 -7.82 -0.53
C CYS A 425 29.23 -8.56 0.77
N GLY A 426 28.86 -9.82 0.82
CA GLY A 426 29.35 -10.75 1.85
C GLY A 426 30.60 -11.48 1.36
N ILE A 427 31.70 -11.28 2.05
CA ILE A 427 33.00 -11.84 1.67
C ILE A 427 33.33 -13.00 2.60
N ASP A 428 33.47 -14.19 2.04
CA ASP A 428 33.93 -15.35 2.77
C ASP A 428 35.46 -15.40 2.74
N LEU A 429 36.04 -15.39 3.92
CA LEU A 429 37.46 -15.40 4.16
C LEU A 429 37.86 -16.67 4.90
N ARG A 430 39.08 -17.15 4.62
CA ARG A 430 39.76 -18.10 5.48
C ARG A 430 41.11 -17.54 5.87
N LEU A 431 41.29 -17.25 7.16
CA LEU A 431 42.48 -16.63 7.74
C LEU A 431 42.88 -17.38 9.02
N ALA A 432 44.19 -17.34 9.38
CA ALA A 432 44.58 -17.84 10.68
C ALA A 432 43.90 -17.05 11.82
N ASP A 433 43.91 -15.72 11.73
CA ASP A 433 43.25 -14.83 12.66
C ASP A 433 42.92 -13.50 11.96
N ILE A 434 41.64 -13.05 12.05
CA ILE A 434 41.16 -11.82 11.42
C ILE A 434 41.76 -10.54 12.03
N SER A 435 42.33 -10.64 13.25
CA SER A 435 42.95 -9.53 13.96
C SER A 435 44.45 -9.33 13.62
N LEU A 436 45.02 -10.21 12.83
CA LEU A 436 46.41 -10.12 12.40
C LEU A 436 46.55 -9.42 11.04
N PRO A 437 47.69 -8.74 10.76
CA PRO A 437 47.94 -8.13 9.46
C PRO A 437 48.07 -9.22 8.39
N LEU A 438 47.81 -8.88 7.14
CA LEU A 438 47.96 -9.75 5.98
C LEU A 438 49.42 -9.83 5.51
N ARG A 439 50.20 -8.79 5.74
CA ARG A 439 51.61 -8.69 5.32
C ARG A 439 52.54 -8.75 6.53
N ASP A 440 53.70 -9.40 6.34
CA ASP A 440 54.76 -9.33 7.32
C ASP A 440 55.21 -7.85 7.47
N PRO A 441 55.22 -7.26 8.67
CA PRO A 441 55.75 -5.91 8.90
C PRO A 441 57.18 -5.72 8.43
N ALA A 442 57.99 -6.78 8.36
CA ALA A 442 59.34 -6.78 7.86
C ALA A 442 59.43 -6.87 6.31
N GLY A 443 58.30 -7.03 5.59
CA GLY A 443 58.23 -7.06 4.13
C GLY A 443 58.68 -8.36 3.48
N HIS A 444 58.84 -9.46 4.23
CA HIS A 444 59.38 -10.73 3.74
C HIS A 444 58.30 -11.69 3.22
N GLY A 445 57.05 -11.27 3.06
CA GLY A 445 55.96 -12.09 2.55
C GLY A 445 54.63 -11.91 3.28
N PRO A 446 53.69 -12.87 3.12
CA PRO A 446 52.43 -12.83 3.86
C PRO A 446 52.69 -13.12 5.36
N ALA A 447 52.10 -12.28 6.25
CA ALA A 447 52.18 -12.48 7.70
C ALA A 447 51.39 -13.69 8.17
N GLN A 448 50.33 -14.02 7.44
CA GLN A 448 49.49 -15.20 7.70
C GLN A 448 49.01 -15.87 6.40
N PRO A 449 48.82 -17.20 6.42
CA PRO A 449 48.17 -17.87 5.30
C PRO A 449 46.68 -17.50 5.28
N GLY A 450 46.12 -17.39 4.07
CA GLY A 450 44.73 -17.20 3.90
C GLY A 450 44.34 -16.32 2.72
N GLY A 451 43.05 -16.04 2.55
CA GLY A 451 42.53 -15.23 1.45
C GLY A 451 41.02 -15.28 1.31
N VAL A 452 40.55 -14.67 0.25
CA VAL A 452 39.10 -14.62 -0.10
C VAL A 452 38.72 -15.95 -0.76
N LEU A 453 37.73 -16.63 -0.19
CA LEU A 453 37.17 -17.86 -0.73
C LEU A 453 36.09 -17.63 -1.77
N GLU A 454 35.19 -16.67 -1.48
CA GLU A 454 34.06 -16.38 -2.36
C GLU A 454 33.43 -15.00 -2.04
N LEU A 455 32.77 -14.42 -3.04
CA LEU A 455 31.94 -13.20 -2.91
C LEU A 455 30.47 -13.59 -2.97
N ASN A 456 29.65 -12.94 -2.13
CA ASN A 456 28.22 -13.16 -2.09
C ASN A 456 27.49 -11.84 -2.36
N ALA A 457 26.80 -11.74 -3.51
CA ALA A 457 26.04 -10.55 -3.89
C ALA A 457 24.73 -10.37 -3.06
N CYS A 458 24.18 -11.47 -2.54
CA CYS A 458 23.00 -11.45 -1.67
C CYS A 458 23.34 -12.08 -0.31
N PRO A 459 24.16 -11.41 0.53
CA PRO A 459 24.58 -11.99 1.79
C PRO A 459 23.45 -12.07 2.81
N GLY A 460 23.38 -13.17 3.56
CA GLY A 460 22.51 -13.28 4.72
C GLY A 460 22.97 -12.35 5.84
N LEU A 461 22.09 -11.46 6.31
CA LEU A 461 22.41 -10.49 7.37
C LEU A 461 22.24 -11.06 8.78
N ARG A 462 21.50 -12.17 8.95
CA ARG A 462 21.09 -12.71 10.26
C ARG A 462 22.26 -13.00 11.19
N MET A 463 23.41 -13.45 10.66
CA MET A 463 24.60 -13.75 11.45
C MET A 463 25.23 -12.51 12.12
N HIS A 464 24.96 -11.33 11.57
CA HIS A 464 25.40 -10.05 12.10
C HIS A 464 24.34 -9.40 12.98
N LEU A 465 23.04 -9.54 12.58
CA LEU A 465 21.89 -9.04 13.35
C LEU A 465 21.73 -9.79 14.69
N SER A 466 21.92 -11.12 14.67
CA SER A 466 21.71 -12.00 15.84
C SER A 466 22.84 -13.04 15.91
N PRO A 467 24.09 -12.62 16.19
CA PRO A 467 25.19 -13.57 16.37
C PRO A 467 24.91 -14.47 17.58
N THR A 468 25.41 -15.71 17.53
CA THR A 468 25.29 -16.65 18.68
C THR A 468 26.13 -16.19 19.87
N GLU A 469 27.25 -15.53 19.58
CA GLU A 469 28.16 -14.93 20.57
C GLU A 469 28.58 -13.52 20.14
N GLY A 470 28.74 -12.61 21.10
CA GLY A 470 29.17 -11.24 20.84
C GLY A 470 28.03 -10.26 20.69
N ARG A 471 28.27 -9.14 19.99
CA ARG A 471 27.29 -8.02 19.89
C ARG A 471 26.48 -8.12 18.61
N PRO A 472 25.14 -7.97 18.66
CA PRO A 472 24.33 -7.66 17.48
C PRO A 472 24.82 -6.37 16.78
N ARG A 473 24.84 -6.39 15.44
CA ARG A 473 25.23 -5.25 14.60
C ARG A 473 24.04 -4.79 13.79
N ASP A 474 23.75 -3.51 13.85
CA ASP A 474 22.65 -2.90 13.08
C ASP A 474 23.08 -2.71 11.60
N VAL A 475 23.17 -3.81 10.90
CA VAL A 475 23.50 -3.82 9.46
C VAL A 475 22.29 -3.45 8.59
N ALA A 476 21.07 -3.51 9.14
CA ALA A 476 19.87 -3.09 8.41
C ALA A 476 19.87 -1.57 8.22
N SER A 477 20.19 -0.82 9.26
CA SER A 477 20.37 0.64 9.16
C SER A 477 21.50 1.01 8.20
N ALA A 478 22.62 0.26 8.20
CA ALA A 478 23.71 0.50 7.25
C ALA A 478 23.26 0.30 5.78
N VAL A 479 22.40 -0.69 5.48
CA VAL A 479 21.79 -0.86 4.16
C VAL A 479 20.91 0.36 3.82
N LEU A 480 20.11 0.84 4.76
CA LEU A 480 19.27 2.01 4.52
C LEU A 480 20.08 3.29 4.34
N ASP A 481 21.20 3.45 5.03
CA ASP A 481 22.10 4.61 4.86
C ASP A 481 22.71 4.63 3.45
N SER A 482 22.98 3.47 2.86
CA SER A 482 23.44 3.40 1.46
C SER A 482 22.34 3.71 0.46
N LEU A 483 21.09 3.33 0.75
CA LEU A 483 19.94 3.55 -0.13
C LEU A 483 19.37 4.97 -0.02
N TYR A 484 19.30 5.48 1.20
CA TYR A 484 18.79 6.81 1.55
C TYR A 484 19.84 7.55 2.40
N PRO A 485 20.89 8.09 1.79
CA PRO A 485 21.88 8.89 2.50
C PRO A 485 21.25 10.06 3.25
N ALA A 486 21.93 10.60 4.23
CA ALA A 486 21.42 11.72 5.03
C ALA A 486 20.92 12.88 4.16
N GLY A 487 19.65 13.26 4.32
CA GLY A 487 18.96 14.27 3.54
C GLY A 487 18.27 13.76 2.27
N ALA A 488 18.43 12.49 1.89
CA ALA A 488 17.65 11.91 0.78
C ALA A 488 16.18 11.76 1.19
N GLN A 489 15.29 12.05 0.25
CA GLN A 489 13.84 11.87 0.43
C GLN A 489 13.44 10.44 0.07
N ALA A 490 12.58 9.85 0.86
CA ALA A 490 11.95 8.56 0.58
C ALA A 490 10.47 8.70 0.20
N ARG A 491 9.88 9.88 0.40
CA ARG A 491 8.47 10.17 0.20
C ARG A 491 8.30 11.27 -0.84
N VAL A 492 7.30 11.13 -1.70
CA VAL A 492 6.77 12.27 -2.47
C VAL A 492 5.69 12.94 -1.62
N PRO A 493 5.42 14.25 -1.80
CA PRO A 493 4.28 14.90 -1.15
C PRO A 493 2.97 14.18 -1.49
N VAL A 494 2.18 13.83 -0.47
CA VAL A 494 0.87 13.17 -0.58
C VAL A 494 -0.20 14.14 -0.12
N ILE A 495 -1.11 14.51 -1.02
CA ILE A 495 -2.27 15.36 -0.74
C ILE A 495 -3.52 14.49 -0.83
N ALA A 496 -4.17 14.23 0.30
CA ALA A 496 -5.39 13.44 0.37
C ALA A 496 -6.61 14.35 0.51
N VAL A 497 -7.62 14.13 -0.33
CA VAL A 497 -8.82 14.97 -0.38
C VAL A 497 -10.06 14.13 -0.11
N THR A 498 -10.80 14.47 0.95
CA THR A 498 -12.08 13.86 1.29
C THR A 498 -13.17 14.92 1.45
N GLY A 499 -14.40 14.47 1.61
CA GLY A 499 -15.58 15.28 1.84
C GLY A 499 -16.83 14.66 1.22
N THR A 500 -17.99 15.30 1.36
CA THR A 500 -19.21 14.88 0.68
C THR A 500 -19.19 15.38 -0.77
N ASN A 501 -19.04 16.67 -0.99
CA ASN A 501 -19.04 17.32 -2.30
C ASN A 501 -17.70 18.03 -2.59
N GLY A 502 -17.34 18.22 -3.86
CA GLY A 502 -16.19 19.00 -4.29
C GLY A 502 -14.85 18.24 -4.35
N LYS A 503 -14.77 16.99 -3.90
CA LYS A 503 -13.52 16.18 -3.88
C LYS A 503 -12.81 16.16 -5.23
N THR A 504 -13.45 15.64 -6.26
CA THR A 504 -12.90 15.44 -7.60
C THR A 504 -12.43 16.75 -8.21
N THR A 505 -13.22 17.82 -8.10
CA THR A 505 -12.86 19.15 -8.59
C THR A 505 -11.62 19.70 -7.87
N THR A 506 -11.57 19.58 -6.54
CA THR A 506 -10.41 20.01 -5.73
C THR A 506 -9.15 19.23 -6.09
N VAL A 507 -9.25 17.89 -6.22
CA VAL A 507 -8.13 17.01 -6.63
C VAL A 507 -7.58 17.42 -7.99
N ARG A 508 -8.46 17.67 -8.96
CA ARG A 508 -8.07 18.10 -10.30
C ARG A 508 -7.45 19.51 -10.32
N MET A 509 -7.98 20.44 -9.54
CA MET A 509 -7.36 21.77 -9.39
C MET A 509 -5.95 21.69 -8.80
N ILE A 510 -5.76 20.85 -7.77
CA ILE A 510 -4.45 20.63 -7.15
C ILE A 510 -3.48 20.00 -8.16
N GLU A 511 -3.89 18.90 -8.82
CA GLU A 511 -3.06 18.24 -9.85
C GLU A 511 -2.65 19.20 -10.96
N HIS A 512 -3.60 20.00 -11.45
CA HIS A 512 -3.35 20.99 -12.47
C HIS A 512 -2.32 22.04 -12.03
N VAL A 513 -2.41 22.53 -10.79
CA VAL A 513 -1.44 23.47 -10.21
C VAL A 513 -0.06 22.82 -10.10
N LEU A 514 0.04 21.59 -9.60
CA LEU A 514 1.30 20.88 -9.44
C LEU A 514 1.99 20.66 -10.80
N ARG A 515 1.23 20.19 -11.78
CA ARG A 515 1.73 19.97 -13.13
C ARG A 515 2.16 21.27 -13.80
N HIS A 516 1.39 22.34 -13.62
CA HIS A 516 1.78 23.69 -14.12
C HIS A 516 3.06 24.20 -13.45
N SER A 517 3.31 23.80 -12.20
CA SER A 517 4.54 24.13 -11.45
C SER A 517 5.74 23.23 -11.84
N GLY A 518 5.58 22.36 -12.86
CA GLY A 518 6.65 21.52 -13.39
C GLY A 518 6.78 20.14 -12.73
N LEU A 519 5.93 19.78 -11.78
CA LEU A 519 5.93 18.46 -11.14
C LEU A 519 5.17 17.45 -11.97
N ARG A 520 5.68 16.22 -12.06
CA ARG A 520 4.94 15.09 -12.61
C ARG A 520 3.97 14.56 -11.56
N ALA A 521 2.82 15.19 -11.44
CA ALA A 521 1.80 14.81 -10.49
C ALA A 521 1.10 13.50 -10.89
N GLY A 522 0.86 12.63 -9.90
CA GLY A 522 -0.04 11.49 -10.00
C GLY A 522 -1.36 11.81 -9.28
N MET A 523 -2.50 11.45 -9.88
CA MET A 523 -3.82 11.74 -9.34
C MET A 523 -4.70 10.49 -9.40
N SER A 524 -5.46 10.24 -8.33
CA SER A 524 -6.58 9.30 -8.34
C SER A 524 -7.89 10.04 -8.02
N CYS A 525 -8.95 9.79 -8.80
CA CYS A 525 -10.26 10.40 -8.60
C CYS A 525 -11.38 9.49 -9.10
N THR A 526 -12.64 9.89 -8.92
CA THR A 526 -13.83 9.12 -9.34
C THR A 526 -13.76 8.67 -10.80
N ASP A 527 -13.11 9.42 -11.68
CA ASP A 527 -13.08 9.13 -13.13
C ASP A 527 -11.85 8.32 -13.57
N GLY A 528 -10.87 8.09 -12.68
CA GLY A 528 -9.71 7.28 -13.00
C GLY A 528 -8.41 7.70 -12.29
N VAL A 529 -7.32 7.04 -12.71
CA VAL A 529 -5.95 7.38 -12.32
C VAL A 529 -5.25 8.10 -13.46
N HIS A 530 -4.63 9.24 -13.14
CA HIS A 530 -3.86 10.04 -14.09
C HIS A 530 -2.42 10.16 -13.62
N ILE A 531 -1.45 10.03 -14.53
CA ILE A 531 -0.02 10.22 -14.26
C ILE A 531 0.52 11.27 -15.23
N GLY A 532 1.01 12.39 -14.71
CA GLY A 532 1.49 13.50 -15.53
C GLY A 532 0.44 14.03 -16.50
N GLY A 533 -0.81 14.10 -16.07
CA GLY A 533 -1.97 14.54 -16.85
C GLY A 533 -2.55 13.51 -17.84
N ARG A 534 -2.00 12.28 -17.90
CA ARG A 534 -2.52 11.22 -18.79
C ARG A 534 -3.34 10.21 -18.00
N LEU A 535 -4.54 9.89 -18.49
CA LEU A 535 -5.36 8.81 -17.94
C LEU A 535 -4.66 7.46 -18.20
N VAL A 536 -4.32 6.73 -17.11
CA VAL A 536 -3.69 5.41 -17.17
C VAL A 536 -4.63 4.28 -16.74
N TYR A 537 -5.68 4.60 -16.00
CA TYR A 537 -6.70 3.66 -15.57
C TYR A 537 -8.06 4.36 -15.48
N SER A 538 -9.09 3.80 -16.15
CA SER A 538 -10.44 4.36 -16.23
C SER A 538 -11.40 3.49 -15.43
N ALA A 539 -11.76 3.92 -14.23
CA ALA A 539 -12.83 3.40 -13.38
C ALA A 539 -12.98 4.35 -12.19
N ASP A 540 -13.94 4.10 -11.28
CA ASP A 540 -13.96 4.79 -9.99
C ASP A 540 -12.66 4.48 -9.22
N ALA A 541 -11.78 5.47 -9.18
CA ALA A 541 -10.45 5.38 -8.61
C ALA A 541 -10.31 6.19 -7.30
N SER A 542 -11.41 6.39 -6.59
CA SER A 542 -11.46 7.09 -5.29
C SER A 542 -11.10 6.20 -4.09
N GLY A 543 -10.57 5.00 -4.34
CA GLY A 543 -10.25 3.99 -3.33
C GLY A 543 -8.76 3.68 -3.17
N PRO A 544 -8.39 2.84 -2.18
CA PRO A 544 -6.99 2.58 -1.80
C PRO A 544 -6.11 2.00 -2.91
N ARG A 545 -6.65 1.08 -3.72
CA ARG A 545 -5.86 0.48 -4.82
C ARG A 545 -5.40 1.50 -5.84
N SER A 546 -6.20 2.52 -6.09
CA SER A 546 -5.86 3.59 -7.01
C SER A 546 -4.84 4.55 -6.41
N ALA A 547 -4.92 4.80 -5.09
CA ALA A 547 -3.89 5.53 -4.37
C ALA A 547 -2.55 4.79 -4.41
N GLU A 548 -2.54 3.46 -4.18
CA GLU A 548 -1.36 2.62 -4.33
C GLU A 548 -0.79 2.68 -5.76
N MET A 549 -1.65 2.66 -6.79
CA MET A 549 -1.23 2.74 -8.19
C MET A 549 -0.50 4.07 -8.48
N VAL A 550 -0.97 5.17 -7.92
CA VAL A 550 -0.29 6.47 -8.02
C VAL A 550 1.06 6.45 -7.31
N LEU A 551 1.10 5.97 -6.06
CA LEU A 551 2.32 5.95 -5.23
C LEU A 551 3.37 4.96 -5.72
N ASP A 552 2.97 3.93 -6.47
CA ASP A 552 3.84 2.93 -7.04
C ASP A 552 4.48 3.33 -8.38
N ASP A 553 3.99 4.38 -9.04
CA ASP A 553 4.57 4.83 -10.30
C ASP A 553 5.89 5.58 -10.04
N PRO A 554 7.04 5.08 -10.56
CA PRO A 554 8.35 5.67 -10.29
C PRO A 554 8.56 7.04 -10.95
N GLY A 555 7.63 7.51 -11.76
CA GLY A 555 7.67 8.83 -12.36
C GLY A 555 6.89 9.88 -11.57
N VAL A 556 6.14 9.51 -10.54
CA VAL A 556 5.35 10.45 -9.74
C VAL A 556 6.24 11.21 -8.77
N GLU A 557 6.17 12.54 -8.81
CA GLU A 557 6.90 13.48 -7.94
C GLU A 557 5.99 14.12 -6.87
N ALA A 558 4.66 14.07 -7.05
CA ALA A 558 3.66 14.45 -6.06
C ALA A 558 2.36 13.67 -6.30
N ALA A 559 1.68 13.23 -5.24
CA ALA A 559 0.46 12.44 -5.31
C ALA A 559 -0.75 13.25 -4.80
N VAL A 560 -1.85 13.23 -5.57
CA VAL A 560 -3.13 13.86 -5.19
C VAL A 560 -4.22 12.78 -5.20
N LEU A 561 -4.75 12.45 -4.02
CA LEU A 561 -5.55 11.26 -3.82
C LEU A 561 -6.97 11.61 -3.38
N GLU A 562 -7.97 11.38 -4.24
CA GLU A 562 -9.37 11.41 -3.80
C GLU A 562 -9.64 10.22 -2.89
N THR A 563 -10.13 10.50 -1.68
CA THR A 563 -10.39 9.48 -0.66
C THR A 563 -11.86 9.48 -0.29
N ALA A 564 -12.61 8.58 -0.91
CA ALA A 564 -14.05 8.45 -0.68
C ALA A 564 -14.36 7.56 0.53
N ARG A 565 -15.51 7.85 1.22
CA ARG A 565 -16.02 7.11 2.36
C ARG A 565 -16.03 5.60 2.15
N GLY A 566 -16.60 5.15 1.04
CA GLY A 566 -16.73 3.71 0.74
C GLY A 566 -15.38 3.01 0.63
N GLY A 567 -14.35 3.70 0.09
CA GLY A 567 -12.98 3.19 0.05
C GLY A 567 -12.40 3.00 1.45
N ILE A 568 -12.54 4.01 2.31
CA ILE A 568 -12.06 3.98 3.71
C ILE A 568 -12.65 2.79 4.47
N ILE A 569 -13.98 2.61 4.43
CA ILE A 569 -14.68 1.58 5.20
C ILE A 569 -14.37 0.18 4.71
N ARG A 570 -14.34 0.00 3.37
CA ARG A 570 -14.20 -1.33 2.77
C ARG A 570 -12.77 -1.82 2.70
N ARG A 571 -11.76 -0.93 2.65
CA ARG A 571 -10.36 -1.30 2.41
C ARG A 571 -9.32 -0.48 3.19
N GLY A 572 -9.71 0.54 3.95
CA GLY A 572 -8.81 1.48 4.63
C GLY A 572 -8.21 2.53 3.69
N LEU A 573 -7.13 3.19 4.11
CA LEU A 573 -6.37 4.13 3.28
C LEU A 573 -5.33 3.38 2.45
N GLY A 574 -5.08 3.83 1.21
CA GLY A 574 -4.06 3.29 0.31
C GLY A 574 -2.67 3.93 0.50
N TYR A 575 -2.47 4.63 1.58
CA TYR A 575 -1.23 5.28 2.00
C TYR A 575 -1.10 5.21 3.53
N ASP A 576 0.10 5.35 4.04
CA ASP A 576 0.39 5.37 5.48
C ASP A 576 0.00 6.71 6.11
N ARG A 577 0.51 7.82 5.56
CA ARG A 577 0.24 9.19 6.00
C ARG A 577 0.23 10.15 4.81
N ALA A 578 -0.59 11.20 4.89
CA ALA A 578 -0.60 12.30 3.96
C ALA A 578 0.20 13.51 4.51
N ASP A 579 0.85 14.27 3.65
CA ASP A 579 1.50 15.52 4.02
C ASP A 579 0.48 16.65 4.14
N VAL A 580 -0.62 16.55 3.35
CA VAL A 580 -1.74 17.47 3.40
C VAL A 580 -3.06 16.70 3.34
N ALA A 581 -3.91 16.90 4.32
CA ALA A 581 -5.29 16.42 4.33
C ALA A 581 -6.25 17.56 4.03
N VAL A 582 -7.13 17.36 3.06
CA VAL A 582 -8.17 18.35 2.68
C VAL A 582 -9.56 17.76 2.97
N VAL A 583 -10.37 18.48 3.75
CA VAL A 583 -11.77 18.13 3.99
C VAL A 583 -12.67 19.24 3.44
N THR A 584 -13.32 18.98 2.31
CA THR A 584 -14.10 19.97 1.59
C THR A 584 -15.40 20.34 2.30
N ASN A 585 -16.16 19.34 2.76
CA ASN A 585 -17.38 19.46 3.59
C ASN A 585 -17.82 18.09 4.08
N ILE A 586 -18.65 18.06 5.15
CA ILE A 586 -19.26 16.84 5.67
C ILE A 586 -20.75 17.08 5.84
N THR A 587 -21.55 16.66 4.88
CA THR A 587 -23.01 16.78 4.88
C THR A 587 -23.66 15.41 4.77
N ALA A 588 -24.92 15.28 5.17
CA ALA A 588 -25.66 14.02 5.14
C ALA A 588 -25.74 13.45 3.72
N ASP A 589 -25.05 12.36 3.50
CA ASP A 589 -25.04 11.58 2.26
C ASP A 589 -24.55 10.17 2.57
N HIS A 590 -25.10 9.17 1.88
CA HIS A 590 -24.77 7.76 2.14
C HIS A 590 -25.00 7.28 3.59
N LEU A 591 -25.91 7.89 4.33
CA LEU A 591 -26.34 7.35 5.62
C LEU A 591 -27.20 6.10 5.38
N GLY A 592 -27.00 5.08 6.20
CA GLY A 592 -27.59 3.74 6.05
C GLY A 592 -26.73 2.79 5.23
N ASP A 593 -25.66 3.26 4.54
CA ASP A 593 -24.76 2.43 3.75
C ASP A 593 -23.52 2.03 4.57
N ASP A 594 -23.06 0.78 4.40
CA ASP A 594 -21.83 0.26 5.01
C ASP A 594 -21.78 0.39 6.55
N GLY A 595 -22.95 0.49 7.24
CA GLY A 595 -23.05 0.62 8.69
C GLY A 595 -22.77 2.05 9.21
N ILE A 596 -22.99 3.07 8.40
CA ILE A 596 -22.93 4.49 8.77
C ILE A 596 -24.35 5.02 8.82
N ASP A 597 -24.92 5.15 10.02
CA ASP A 597 -26.33 5.48 10.19
C ASP A 597 -26.56 6.95 10.55
N ASP A 598 -25.55 7.63 11.08
CA ASP A 598 -25.64 9.02 11.50
C ASP A 598 -24.45 9.90 11.09
N MET A 599 -24.56 11.19 11.40
CA MET A 599 -23.54 12.18 11.08
C MET A 599 -22.24 12.03 11.87
N ASP A 600 -22.30 11.54 13.10
CA ASP A 600 -21.11 11.38 13.95
C ASP A 600 -20.23 10.26 13.43
N GLU A 601 -20.82 9.17 12.96
CA GLU A 601 -20.13 8.08 12.28
C GLU A 601 -19.54 8.53 10.95
N LEU A 602 -20.29 9.31 10.17
CA LEU A 602 -19.78 9.88 8.91
C LEU A 602 -18.59 10.82 9.15
N ILE A 603 -18.66 11.66 10.18
CA ILE A 603 -17.56 12.53 10.61
C ILE A 603 -16.35 11.67 11.03
N HIS A 604 -16.59 10.61 11.81
CA HIS A 604 -15.51 9.71 12.25
C HIS A 604 -14.76 9.09 11.07
N VAL A 605 -15.47 8.56 10.08
CA VAL A 605 -14.86 7.96 8.88
C VAL A 605 -14.07 8.98 8.07
N LYS A 606 -14.63 10.17 7.82
CA LYS A 606 -13.91 11.20 7.03
C LYS A 606 -12.76 11.84 7.80
N ALA A 607 -12.84 11.89 9.14
CA ALA A 607 -11.79 12.40 10.00
C ALA A 607 -10.48 11.60 9.88
N LEU A 608 -10.55 10.31 9.54
CA LEU A 608 -9.37 9.45 9.38
C LEU A 608 -8.35 10.05 8.42
N VAL A 609 -8.79 10.73 7.34
CA VAL A 609 -7.88 11.38 6.39
C VAL A 609 -7.08 12.52 7.05
N ALA A 610 -7.70 13.25 7.98
CA ALA A 610 -7.03 14.28 8.76
C ALA A 610 -6.25 13.74 9.97
N GLU A 611 -6.59 12.55 10.44
CA GLU A 611 -5.93 11.88 11.56
C GLU A 611 -4.63 11.17 11.14
N GLU A 612 -4.53 10.76 9.86
CA GLU A 612 -3.36 10.06 9.33
C GLU A 612 -2.53 10.99 8.43
N ILE A 613 -1.96 12.01 9.06
CA ILE A 613 -1.01 12.96 8.44
C ILE A 613 0.41 12.76 8.99
N THR A 614 1.40 13.27 8.27
CA THR A 614 2.78 13.34 8.75
C THR A 614 2.89 14.31 9.93
N ASP A 615 3.86 14.10 10.81
CA ASP A 615 4.12 14.99 11.93
C ASP A 615 4.47 16.40 11.40
N GLY A 616 3.77 17.43 11.86
CA GLY A 616 3.86 18.79 11.32
C GLY A 616 3.19 18.99 9.95
N GLY A 617 2.50 17.98 9.43
CA GLY A 617 1.72 18.07 8.18
C GLY A 617 0.58 19.10 8.24
N SER A 618 -0.10 19.33 7.14
CA SER A 618 -1.16 20.33 7.08
C SER A 618 -2.56 19.72 7.02
N VAL A 619 -3.52 20.34 7.73
CA VAL A 619 -4.95 19.99 7.63
C VAL A 619 -5.72 21.19 7.10
N VAL A 620 -6.30 21.06 5.91
CA VAL A 620 -7.10 22.08 5.20
C VAL A 620 -8.59 21.81 5.39
N LEU A 621 -9.29 22.65 6.14
CA LEU A 621 -10.66 22.42 6.57
C LEU A 621 -11.58 23.57 6.15
N ASN A 622 -12.80 23.23 5.71
CA ASN A 622 -13.83 24.21 5.40
C ASN A 622 -14.42 24.83 6.67
N ALA A 623 -14.23 26.12 6.82
CA ALA A 623 -14.75 26.88 7.96
C ALA A 623 -16.25 27.21 7.88
N ASP A 624 -16.83 27.15 6.68
CA ASP A 624 -18.26 27.35 6.43
C ASP A 624 -19.07 26.10 6.80
N ASP A 625 -18.38 24.95 6.99
CA ASP A 625 -18.96 23.67 7.42
C ASP A 625 -18.57 23.36 8.87
N PRO A 626 -19.51 23.41 9.83
CA PRO A 626 -19.21 23.17 11.24
C PRO A 626 -18.64 21.77 11.53
N ALA A 627 -19.06 20.76 10.77
CA ALA A 627 -18.56 19.38 10.94
C ALA A 627 -17.08 19.28 10.50
N ALA A 628 -16.74 19.80 9.32
CA ALA A 628 -15.37 19.86 8.84
C ALA A 628 -14.48 20.72 9.75
N ALA A 629 -14.95 21.93 10.14
CA ALA A 629 -14.21 22.82 11.03
C ALA A 629 -13.94 22.21 12.42
N SER A 630 -14.81 21.33 12.92
CA SER A 630 -14.66 20.68 14.23
C SER A 630 -13.42 19.78 14.29
N LEU A 631 -12.97 19.25 13.17
CA LEU A 631 -11.79 18.37 13.07
C LEU A 631 -10.51 19.06 13.53
N ALA A 632 -10.41 20.39 13.41
CA ALA A 632 -9.28 21.17 13.91
C ALA A 632 -9.00 21.02 15.42
N ARG A 633 -9.99 20.53 16.19
CA ARG A 633 -9.89 20.33 17.65
C ARG A 633 -9.90 18.85 18.05
N ARG A 634 -9.95 17.95 17.09
CA ARG A 634 -10.03 16.52 17.36
C ARG A 634 -8.69 16.00 17.89
N PRO A 635 -8.64 15.33 19.07
CA PRO A 635 -7.37 14.90 19.68
C PRO A 635 -6.52 14.03 18.76
N ALA A 636 -7.15 13.15 17.98
CA ALA A 636 -6.45 12.28 17.03
C ALA A 636 -5.78 13.06 15.87
N VAL A 637 -6.34 14.19 15.46
CA VAL A 637 -5.70 15.11 14.49
C VAL A 637 -4.55 15.85 15.16
N LEU A 638 -4.76 16.37 16.36
CA LEU A 638 -3.77 17.19 17.07
C LEU A 638 -2.53 16.42 17.53
N ARG A 639 -2.57 15.08 17.59
CA ARG A 639 -1.42 14.24 17.98
C ARG A 639 -0.18 14.42 17.09
N HIS A 640 -0.36 14.90 15.84
CA HIS A 640 0.71 15.12 14.86
C HIS A 640 1.17 16.58 14.77
N ASP A 641 0.75 17.45 15.69
CA ASP A 641 1.06 18.88 15.71
C ASP A 641 0.84 19.56 14.32
N PRO A 642 -0.38 19.47 13.75
CA PRO A 642 -0.65 19.89 12.39
C PRO A 642 -0.64 21.41 12.21
N VAL A 643 -0.23 21.87 11.03
CA VAL A 643 -0.54 23.22 10.59
C VAL A 643 -2.00 23.27 10.10
N VAL A 644 -2.89 23.80 10.93
CA VAL A 644 -4.30 23.97 10.56
C VAL A 644 -4.46 25.15 9.61
N ARG A 645 -5.09 24.90 8.46
CA ARG A 645 -5.40 25.89 7.41
C ARG A 645 -6.92 25.90 7.22
N LEU A 646 -7.58 27.00 7.54
CA LEU A 646 -9.02 27.11 7.33
C LEU A 646 -9.32 27.83 6.04
N PHE A 647 -10.28 27.32 5.26
CA PHE A 647 -10.81 28.04 4.11
C PHE A 647 -12.31 28.29 4.24
N GLY A 648 -12.81 29.33 3.59
CA GLY A 648 -14.25 29.63 3.59
C GLY A 648 -14.61 30.80 2.68
N LEU A 649 -15.89 30.82 2.29
CA LEU A 649 -16.49 31.85 1.44
C LEU A 649 -17.03 33.03 2.27
N ASP A 650 -17.32 32.79 3.55
CA ASP A 650 -17.78 33.82 4.48
C ASP A 650 -16.66 34.23 5.44
N PRO A 651 -16.01 35.40 5.24
CA PRO A 651 -15.00 35.90 6.15
C PRO A 651 -15.50 36.14 7.60
N ALA A 652 -16.81 36.21 7.77
CA ALA A 652 -17.47 36.36 9.08
C ALA A 652 -17.80 35.05 9.77
N ALA A 653 -17.56 33.89 9.12
CA ALA A 653 -17.76 32.58 9.74
C ALA A 653 -17.00 32.48 11.07
N ALA A 654 -17.66 31.95 12.10
CA ALA A 654 -17.15 31.98 13.47
C ALA A 654 -15.80 31.25 13.60
N ALA A 655 -15.66 30.09 12.94
CA ALA A 655 -14.42 29.31 12.95
C ALA A 655 -13.26 30.08 12.27
N LEU A 656 -13.51 30.66 11.09
CA LEU A 656 -12.51 31.41 10.34
C LEU A 656 -12.05 32.65 11.11
N ARG A 657 -13.01 33.39 11.71
CA ARG A 657 -12.71 34.56 12.54
C ARG A 657 -11.86 34.20 13.75
N ALA A 658 -12.24 33.18 14.49
CA ALA A 658 -11.50 32.74 15.66
C ALA A 658 -10.06 32.30 15.30
N HIS A 659 -9.92 31.53 14.23
CA HIS A 659 -8.61 31.06 13.75
C HIS A 659 -7.71 32.22 13.28
N ARG A 660 -8.26 33.18 12.55
CA ARG A 660 -7.55 34.38 12.14
C ARG A 660 -7.11 35.24 13.33
N GLN A 661 -7.98 35.40 14.35
CA GLN A 661 -7.65 36.14 15.58
C GLN A 661 -6.54 35.48 16.39
N SER A 662 -6.40 34.15 16.33
CA SER A 662 -5.28 33.43 16.93
C SER A 662 -4.00 33.47 16.08
N GLY A 663 -3.99 34.16 14.94
CA GLY A 663 -2.84 34.24 14.02
C GLY A 663 -2.71 33.05 13.07
N GLY A 664 -3.73 32.19 13.00
CA GLY A 664 -3.74 31.01 12.12
C GLY A 664 -3.87 31.36 10.64
N LEU A 665 -3.52 30.39 9.79
CA LEU A 665 -3.58 30.50 8.33
C LEU A 665 -5.03 30.35 7.83
N CYS A 666 -5.53 31.36 7.14
CA CYS A 666 -6.86 31.40 6.55
C CYS A 666 -6.80 31.66 5.05
N TYR A 667 -7.68 31.03 4.31
CA TYR A 667 -7.90 31.21 2.87
C TYR A 667 -9.36 31.59 2.66
N GLU A 668 -9.62 32.85 2.31
CA GLU A 668 -10.96 33.40 2.37
C GLU A 668 -11.33 34.20 1.11
N LEU A 669 -12.62 34.21 0.77
CA LEU A 669 -13.15 35.11 -0.25
C LEU A 669 -13.42 36.46 0.40
N SER A 670 -12.57 37.45 0.12
CA SER A 670 -12.68 38.77 0.67
C SER A 670 -12.60 39.83 -0.43
N ASP A 671 -13.61 40.70 -0.50
CA ASP A 671 -13.71 41.75 -1.51
C ASP A 671 -13.60 41.22 -2.95
N GLY A 672 -14.17 40.02 -3.20
CA GLY A 672 -14.11 39.33 -4.50
C GLY A 672 -12.76 38.70 -4.81
N GLN A 673 -11.81 38.69 -3.87
CA GLN A 673 -10.48 38.10 -4.02
C GLN A 673 -10.32 36.84 -3.17
N LEU A 674 -9.73 35.82 -3.74
CA LEU A 674 -9.19 34.68 -2.98
C LEU A 674 -7.95 35.21 -2.23
N THR A 675 -8.00 35.23 -0.91
CA THR A 675 -7.00 35.91 -0.07
C THR A 675 -6.42 34.93 0.95
N GLU A 676 -5.09 34.85 1.01
CA GLU A 676 -4.34 34.19 2.09
C GLU A 676 -4.20 35.20 3.24
N THR A 677 -4.53 34.79 4.47
CA THR A 677 -4.35 35.63 5.66
C THR A 677 -3.54 34.85 6.71
N GLU A 678 -2.43 35.41 7.13
CA GLU A 678 -1.57 34.86 8.18
C GLU A 678 -1.19 35.97 9.17
N ARG A 679 -1.40 35.73 10.47
CA ARG A 679 -1.05 36.69 11.56
C ARG A 679 -1.58 38.11 11.31
N GLY A 680 -2.74 38.21 10.63
CA GLY A 680 -3.37 39.46 10.28
C GLY A 680 -2.88 40.10 8.96
N GLU A 681 -1.83 39.58 8.37
CA GLU A 681 -1.36 40.00 7.05
C GLU A 681 -2.23 39.36 5.97
N ARG A 682 -2.84 40.15 5.13
CA ARG A 682 -3.72 39.73 4.01
C ARG A 682 -2.96 39.81 2.69
N ARG A 683 -2.95 38.70 1.96
CA ARG A 683 -2.28 38.58 0.66
C ARG A 683 -3.30 38.14 -0.39
N PRO A 684 -3.87 39.07 -1.19
CA PRO A 684 -4.74 38.71 -2.32
C PRO A 684 -3.93 37.86 -3.34
N MET A 685 -4.54 36.78 -3.80
CA MET A 685 -3.88 35.82 -4.71
C MET A 685 -4.51 35.84 -6.10
N LEU A 686 -5.85 35.82 -6.19
CA LEU A 686 -6.58 35.71 -7.44
C LEU A 686 -7.98 36.31 -7.28
N SER A 687 -8.46 37.06 -8.27
CA SER A 687 -9.85 37.52 -8.30
C SER A 687 -10.78 36.31 -8.60
N ALA A 688 -11.85 36.16 -7.84
CA ALA A 688 -12.88 35.16 -8.10
C ALA A 688 -13.54 35.39 -9.47
N ALA A 689 -13.56 36.62 -9.94
CA ALA A 689 -14.09 36.97 -11.27
C ALA A 689 -13.19 36.52 -12.43
N GLU A 690 -11.87 36.36 -12.18
CA GLU A 690 -10.91 35.85 -13.17
C GLU A 690 -10.86 34.32 -13.23
N LEU A 691 -11.40 33.62 -12.21
CA LEU A 691 -11.33 32.16 -12.11
C LEU A 691 -12.27 31.51 -13.17
N PRO A 692 -11.72 30.69 -14.09
CA PRO A 692 -12.53 30.01 -15.09
C PRO A 692 -13.62 29.15 -14.44
N GLY A 693 -14.85 29.19 -14.96
CA GLY A 693 -15.99 28.48 -14.42
C GLY A 693 -16.62 29.09 -13.16
N ALA A 694 -16.04 30.17 -12.60
CA ALA A 694 -16.62 30.86 -11.45
C ALA A 694 -17.72 31.88 -11.80
N PHE A 695 -17.93 32.22 -13.07
CA PHE A 695 -18.97 33.18 -13.56
C PHE A 695 -18.97 34.49 -12.77
N GLY A 696 -17.84 35.18 -12.78
CA GLY A 696 -17.69 36.42 -12.01
C GLY A 696 -17.65 36.22 -10.49
N GLY A 697 -17.45 34.96 -10.01
CA GLY A 697 -17.49 34.59 -8.60
C GLY A 697 -18.87 34.08 -8.12
N GLN A 698 -19.87 34.00 -9.01
CA GLN A 698 -21.25 33.55 -8.67
C GLN A 698 -21.29 32.02 -8.45
N ALA A 699 -20.44 31.23 -9.13
CA ALA A 699 -20.31 29.80 -8.86
C ALA A 699 -19.51 29.57 -7.58
N ARG A 700 -20.14 29.85 -6.43
CA ARG A 700 -19.51 29.84 -5.10
C ARG A 700 -18.83 28.51 -4.77
N HIS A 701 -19.36 27.37 -5.23
CA HIS A 701 -18.76 26.05 -5.06
C HIS A 701 -17.42 25.91 -5.79
N VAL A 702 -17.28 26.53 -6.97
CA VAL A 702 -15.99 26.55 -7.71
C VAL A 702 -14.96 27.38 -6.94
N VAL A 703 -15.38 28.53 -6.40
CA VAL A 703 -14.53 29.40 -5.58
C VAL A 703 -14.10 28.68 -4.28
N ALA A 704 -15.01 27.96 -3.62
CA ALA A 704 -14.67 27.18 -2.42
C ALA A 704 -13.65 26.07 -2.72
N ASN A 705 -13.85 25.32 -3.81
CA ASN A 705 -12.89 24.28 -4.24
C ASN A 705 -11.52 24.89 -4.60
N ALA A 706 -11.50 26.09 -5.24
CA ALA A 706 -10.27 26.80 -5.53
C ALA A 706 -9.56 27.28 -4.25
N LEU A 707 -10.27 27.78 -3.25
CA LEU A 707 -9.69 28.14 -1.94
C LEU A 707 -9.06 26.91 -1.26
N ALA A 708 -9.73 25.75 -1.30
CA ALA A 708 -9.20 24.50 -0.77
C ALA A 708 -7.92 24.06 -1.52
N ALA A 709 -7.93 24.14 -2.87
CA ALA A 709 -6.78 23.81 -3.70
C ALA A 709 -5.60 24.77 -3.46
N VAL A 710 -5.85 26.07 -3.36
CA VAL A 710 -4.86 27.10 -3.00
C VAL A 710 -4.21 26.74 -1.66
N ALA A 711 -5.01 26.49 -0.62
CA ALA A 711 -4.53 26.15 0.71
C ALA A 711 -3.66 24.88 0.71
N ALA A 712 -4.06 23.85 -0.05
CA ALA A 712 -3.32 22.60 -0.18
C ALA A 712 -1.99 22.79 -0.93
N CYS A 713 -1.99 23.52 -2.06
CA CYS A 713 -0.77 23.77 -2.83
C CYS A 713 0.21 24.66 -2.04
N ARG A 714 -0.29 25.65 -1.29
CA ARG A 714 0.53 26.47 -0.39
C ARG A 714 1.16 25.64 0.73
N ALA A 715 0.47 24.60 1.19
CA ALA A 715 0.96 23.71 2.25
C ALA A 715 2.24 22.94 1.84
N ILE A 716 2.36 22.58 0.57
CA ILE A 716 3.57 21.92 0.02
C ILE A 716 4.56 22.90 -0.64
N GLY A 717 4.38 24.22 -0.43
CA GLY A 717 5.36 25.22 -0.81
C GLY A 717 5.21 25.78 -2.23
N VAL A 718 4.13 25.49 -2.97
CA VAL A 718 3.91 26.10 -4.30
C VAL A 718 3.71 27.62 -4.16
N SER A 719 4.35 28.40 -5.02
CA SER A 719 4.29 29.85 -4.95
C SER A 719 2.88 30.38 -5.30
N ALA A 720 2.48 31.50 -4.68
CA ALA A 720 1.20 32.15 -4.99
C ALA A 720 1.10 32.54 -6.47
N LYS A 721 2.23 32.90 -7.10
CA LYS A 721 2.31 33.24 -8.52
C LYS A 721 1.98 32.04 -9.42
N ASP A 722 2.58 30.87 -9.11
CA ASP A 722 2.38 29.66 -9.92
C ASP A 722 0.96 29.15 -9.75
N ILE A 723 0.42 29.18 -8.51
CA ILE A 723 -0.97 28.83 -8.23
C ILE A 723 -1.94 29.73 -9.03
N ARG A 724 -1.73 31.05 -9.01
CA ARG A 724 -2.56 31.98 -9.78
C ARG A 724 -2.47 31.68 -11.27
N SER A 725 -1.27 31.55 -11.81
CA SER A 725 -1.05 31.26 -13.23
C SER A 725 -1.74 29.96 -13.66
N ALA A 726 -1.65 28.91 -12.83
CA ALA A 726 -2.28 27.62 -13.10
C ALA A 726 -3.82 27.70 -13.06
N LEU A 727 -4.39 28.28 -12.00
CA LEU A 727 -5.85 28.36 -11.86
C LEU A 727 -6.52 29.18 -12.95
N LEU A 728 -5.84 30.17 -13.52
CA LEU A 728 -6.33 30.94 -14.68
C LEU A 728 -6.40 30.10 -15.97
N THR A 729 -5.70 28.97 -16.03
CA THR A 729 -5.73 28.04 -17.17
C THR A 729 -6.58 26.78 -16.90
N PHE A 730 -7.23 26.68 -15.73
CA PHE A 730 -8.08 25.55 -15.36
C PHE A 730 -9.47 25.71 -15.99
N THR A 731 -9.62 25.31 -17.24
CA THR A 731 -10.93 25.36 -17.95
C THR A 731 -11.80 24.17 -17.51
N PRO A 732 -13.06 24.40 -17.13
CA PRO A 732 -13.94 23.31 -16.66
C PRO A 732 -14.12 22.18 -17.70
N GLU A 733 -14.18 22.47 -18.97
CA GLU A 733 -14.42 21.50 -20.05
C GLU A 733 -13.26 20.53 -20.23
N ASP A 734 -12.03 21.02 -20.16
CA ASP A 734 -10.83 20.21 -20.38
C ASP A 734 -10.31 19.59 -19.09
N ALA A 735 -10.31 20.38 -18.02
CA ALA A 735 -9.69 19.98 -16.76
C ALA A 735 -10.68 19.38 -15.75
N ASN A 736 -12.01 19.61 -15.90
CA ASN A 736 -13.03 19.16 -14.97
C ASN A 736 -14.31 18.68 -15.66
N PRO A 737 -14.24 17.72 -16.61
CA PRO A 737 -15.40 17.26 -17.37
C PRO A 737 -16.51 16.72 -16.45
N GLY A 738 -17.77 17.08 -16.76
CA GLY A 738 -18.95 16.63 -16.04
C GLY A 738 -19.22 17.31 -14.69
N ARG A 739 -18.47 18.34 -14.33
CA ARG A 739 -18.62 19.04 -13.04
C ARG A 739 -18.90 20.53 -13.28
N GLY A 740 -20.20 20.90 -13.36
CA GLY A 740 -20.62 22.27 -13.65
C GLY A 740 -20.26 22.74 -15.07
N ASN A 741 -20.11 21.84 -16.02
CA ASN A 741 -19.85 22.20 -17.42
C ASN A 741 -21.10 22.80 -18.06
N ILE A 742 -20.92 23.80 -18.89
CA ILE A 742 -22.03 24.55 -19.50
C ILE A 742 -22.00 24.44 -21.02
N TYR A 743 -23.17 24.15 -21.55
CA TYR A 743 -23.44 24.03 -22.97
C TYR A 743 -24.60 24.95 -23.37
N ARG A 744 -24.77 25.16 -24.66
CA ARG A 744 -25.90 25.85 -25.23
C ARG A 744 -26.68 24.89 -26.14
N ALA A 745 -27.96 24.69 -25.85
CA ALA A 745 -28.89 23.95 -26.71
C ALA A 745 -30.00 24.88 -27.18
N GLY A 746 -29.92 25.32 -28.45
CA GLY A 746 -30.80 26.39 -28.97
C GLY A 746 -30.60 27.70 -28.18
N ALA A 747 -31.68 28.20 -27.54
CA ALA A 747 -31.66 29.39 -26.70
C ALA A 747 -31.34 29.09 -25.22
N SER A 748 -31.39 27.84 -24.80
CA SER A 748 -31.26 27.43 -23.39
C SER A 748 -29.80 27.16 -23.02
N PRO A 749 -29.29 27.73 -21.92
CA PRO A 749 -28.10 27.24 -21.23
C PRO A 749 -28.40 25.86 -20.63
N VAL A 750 -27.47 24.92 -20.77
CA VAL A 750 -27.53 23.58 -20.16
C VAL A 750 -26.32 23.40 -19.24
N VAL A 751 -26.56 23.31 -17.94
CA VAL A 751 -25.54 23.01 -16.94
C VAL A 751 -25.54 21.52 -16.67
N VAL A 752 -24.39 20.87 -16.81
CA VAL A 752 -24.20 19.43 -16.58
C VAL A 752 -23.43 19.24 -15.29
N ASP A 753 -24.01 18.53 -14.34
CA ASP A 753 -23.40 18.29 -13.05
C ASP A 753 -23.68 16.87 -12.52
N TYR A 754 -22.74 16.37 -11.73
CA TYR A 754 -22.82 15.06 -11.06
C TYR A 754 -23.50 15.13 -9.68
N GLY A 755 -24.02 16.28 -9.28
CA GLY A 755 -24.63 16.47 -7.97
C GLY A 755 -25.78 15.51 -7.71
N HIS A 756 -25.71 14.69 -6.67
CA HIS A 756 -26.66 13.62 -6.36
C HIS A 756 -27.15 13.61 -4.91
N ASN A 757 -27.01 14.74 -4.21
CA ASN A 757 -27.55 14.93 -2.86
C ASN A 757 -28.13 16.32 -2.69
N ALA A 758 -28.90 16.53 -1.59
CA ALA A 758 -29.61 17.76 -1.34
C ALA A 758 -28.73 19.02 -1.37
N ALA A 759 -27.54 18.98 -0.76
CA ALA A 759 -26.63 20.11 -0.71
C ALA A 759 -26.05 20.47 -2.08
N ALA A 760 -25.67 19.46 -2.90
CA ALA A 760 -25.17 19.67 -4.25
C ALA A 760 -26.25 20.29 -5.16
N LEU A 761 -27.47 19.75 -5.14
CA LEU A 761 -28.56 20.22 -5.98
C LEU A 761 -29.09 21.59 -5.55
N ALA A 762 -29.13 21.90 -4.25
CA ALA A 762 -29.42 23.23 -3.75
C ALA A 762 -28.40 24.25 -4.28
N THR A 763 -27.10 23.90 -4.27
CA THR A 763 -26.02 24.78 -4.74
C THR A 763 -26.07 24.97 -6.26
N ALA A 764 -26.26 23.88 -7.03
CA ALA A 764 -26.39 23.94 -8.49
C ALA A 764 -27.63 24.75 -8.92
N GLY A 765 -28.77 24.52 -8.27
CA GLY A 765 -30.00 25.27 -8.54
C GLY A 765 -29.87 26.77 -8.22
N GLN A 766 -29.21 27.11 -7.10
CA GLN A 766 -28.89 28.50 -6.76
C GLN A 766 -27.98 29.13 -7.82
N PHE A 767 -26.95 28.49 -8.23
CA PHE A 767 -26.02 28.96 -9.28
C PHE A 767 -26.76 29.24 -10.58
N VAL A 768 -27.57 28.29 -11.04
CA VAL A 768 -28.35 28.43 -12.28
C VAL A 768 -29.30 29.63 -12.21
N ALA A 769 -30.00 29.82 -11.08
CA ALA A 769 -30.94 30.91 -10.88
C ALA A 769 -30.25 32.29 -10.81
N GLU A 770 -29.06 32.35 -10.15
CA GLU A 770 -28.31 33.60 -9.97
C GLU A 770 -27.67 34.10 -11.28
N VAL A 771 -27.16 33.15 -12.12
CA VAL A 771 -26.42 33.49 -13.35
C VAL A 771 -27.37 33.91 -14.49
N TRP A 772 -28.43 33.17 -14.72
CA TRP A 772 -29.32 33.40 -15.89
C TRP A 772 -30.71 33.95 -15.53
N GLY A 773 -31.14 33.82 -14.28
CA GLY A 773 -32.48 34.18 -13.88
C GLY A 773 -33.56 33.27 -14.51
N GLY A 774 -34.84 33.72 -14.49
CA GLY A 774 -35.92 32.95 -15.06
C GLY A 774 -36.38 31.76 -14.20
N GLU A 775 -37.16 30.86 -14.79
CA GLU A 775 -37.60 29.60 -14.16
C GLU A 775 -36.78 28.42 -14.68
N PRO A 776 -35.72 28.01 -13.99
CA PRO A 776 -34.89 26.91 -14.44
C PRO A 776 -35.62 25.56 -14.41
N VAL A 777 -35.27 24.65 -15.30
CA VAL A 777 -35.81 23.29 -15.37
C VAL A 777 -34.69 22.29 -14.96
N ALA A 778 -35.04 21.26 -14.17
CA ALA A 778 -34.13 20.19 -13.83
C ALA A 778 -34.46 18.90 -14.59
N ALA A 779 -33.46 18.30 -15.26
CA ALA A 779 -33.51 16.91 -15.71
C ALA A 779 -32.70 16.08 -14.72
N LEU A 780 -33.34 15.20 -13.94
CA LEU A 780 -32.82 14.65 -12.69
C LEU A 780 -32.89 13.13 -12.66
N THR A 781 -31.76 12.52 -12.26
CA THR A 781 -31.69 11.14 -11.76
C THR A 781 -30.94 11.12 -10.44
N LEU A 782 -31.24 10.16 -9.56
CA LEU A 782 -30.54 9.96 -8.30
C LEU A 782 -30.18 8.48 -8.11
N PRO A 783 -29.10 8.17 -7.38
CA PRO A 783 -28.70 6.79 -7.07
C PRO A 783 -29.76 6.05 -6.23
N GLY A 784 -30.17 4.84 -6.69
CA GLY A 784 -31.20 4.03 -6.04
C GLY A 784 -30.80 3.42 -4.69
N ASP A 785 -29.52 3.40 -4.36
CA ASP A 785 -28.98 2.87 -3.09
C ASP A 785 -29.14 3.86 -1.90
N ARG A 786 -29.78 5.00 -2.09
CA ARG A 786 -30.03 5.98 -1.02
C ARG A 786 -31.29 5.65 -0.23
N ARG A 787 -31.26 5.97 1.07
CA ARG A 787 -32.44 5.90 1.96
C ARG A 787 -33.55 6.87 1.47
N ASP A 788 -34.80 6.47 1.67
CA ASP A 788 -35.96 7.25 1.21
C ASP A 788 -36.07 8.63 1.85
N ASP A 789 -35.61 8.77 3.11
CA ASP A 789 -35.58 10.08 3.79
C ASP A 789 -34.56 11.03 3.14
N LEU A 790 -33.40 10.56 2.73
CA LEU A 790 -32.38 11.36 2.03
C LEU A 790 -32.85 11.71 0.60
N LEU A 791 -33.52 10.78 -0.09
CA LEU A 791 -34.12 11.04 -1.38
C LEU A 791 -35.24 12.11 -1.27
N SER A 792 -36.08 12.02 -0.24
CA SER A 792 -37.11 13.04 0.06
C SER A 792 -36.48 14.40 0.35
N GLN A 793 -35.43 14.48 1.19
CA GLN A 793 -34.71 15.73 1.44
C GLN A 793 -34.09 16.31 0.16
N THR A 794 -33.60 15.44 -0.72
CA THR A 794 -33.07 15.87 -2.02
C THR A 794 -34.16 16.41 -2.93
N ALA A 795 -35.32 15.76 -2.97
CA ALA A 795 -36.49 16.25 -3.69
C ALA A 795 -36.99 17.60 -3.14
N GLU A 796 -36.99 17.79 -1.82
CA GLU A 796 -37.34 19.09 -1.17
C GLU A 796 -36.37 20.20 -1.61
N ALA A 797 -35.04 19.91 -1.64
CA ALA A 797 -34.03 20.87 -2.09
C ALA A 797 -34.23 21.25 -3.58
N VAL A 798 -34.59 20.30 -4.41
CA VAL A 798 -34.94 20.54 -5.82
C VAL A 798 -36.21 21.36 -5.95
N ALA A 799 -37.30 20.99 -5.28
CA ALA A 799 -38.59 21.68 -5.31
C ALA A 799 -38.50 23.14 -4.83
N ALA A 800 -37.55 23.43 -3.91
CA ALA A 800 -37.30 24.80 -3.46
C ALA A 800 -36.74 25.74 -4.55
N ARG A 801 -36.10 25.17 -5.59
CA ARG A 801 -35.41 25.92 -6.65
C ARG A 801 -36.04 25.78 -8.03
N PHE A 802 -36.70 24.66 -8.31
CA PHE A 802 -37.26 24.33 -9.61
C PHE A 802 -38.77 24.21 -9.52
N SER A 803 -39.49 24.82 -10.42
CA SER A 803 -40.94 24.65 -10.60
C SER A 803 -41.27 23.58 -11.63
N LYS A 804 -40.27 23.17 -12.42
CA LYS A 804 -40.37 22.23 -13.52
C LYS A 804 -39.24 21.20 -13.42
N VAL A 805 -39.61 19.91 -13.46
CA VAL A 805 -38.65 18.82 -13.29
C VAL A 805 -38.98 17.70 -14.28
N VAL A 806 -37.99 17.14 -14.91
CA VAL A 806 -38.05 15.89 -15.67
C VAL A 806 -37.26 14.81 -14.94
N LEU A 807 -37.95 13.75 -14.52
CA LEU A 807 -37.31 12.62 -13.84
C LEU A 807 -36.97 11.53 -14.85
N TYR A 808 -35.83 10.88 -14.66
CA TYR A 808 -35.45 9.68 -15.39
C TYR A 808 -34.66 8.72 -14.50
N GLU A 809 -34.66 7.43 -14.81
CA GLU A 809 -33.90 6.43 -14.09
C GLU A 809 -32.59 6.07 -14.79
N ASP A 810 -31.50 5.88 -14.04
CA ASP A 810 -30.28 5.24 -14.57
C ASP A 810 -30.55 3.76 -14.91
N ALA A 811 -29.77 3.20 -15.81
CA ALA A 811 -29.84 1.79 -16.19
C ALA A 811 -29.54 0.86 -14.99
N ASP A 812 -28.64 1.28 -14.10
CA ASP A 812 -28.31 0.58 -12.84
C ASP A 812 -29.25 1.08 -11.72
N LYS A 813 -30.24 0.28 -11.38
CA LYS A 813 -31.25 0.60 -10.35
C LYS A 813 -30.72 0.48 -8.93
N ARG A 814 -29.52 -0.05 -8.74
CA ARG A 814 -28.88 -0.27 -7.42
C ARG A 814 -29.78 -0.96 -6.41
N GLY A 815 -30.48 -2.01 -6.85
CA GLY A 815 -31.31 -2.86 -5.99
C GLY A 815 -32.79 -2.46 -5.88
N ARG A 816 -33.23 -1.37 -6.54
CA ARG A 816 -34.66 -1.00 -6.62
C ARG A 816 -35.35 -1.57 -7.84
N GLU A 817 -36.66 -1.71 -7.74
CA GLU A 817 -37.50 -2.12 -8.88
C GLU A 817 -37.61 -1.00 -9.92
N PRO A 818 -37.77 -1.31 -11.23
CA PRO A 818 -37.98 -0.32 -12.27
C PRO A 818 -39.21 0.55 -11.99
N GLY A 819 -39.07 1.88 -12.09
CA GLY A 819 -40.13 2.86 -11.83
C GLY A 819 -40.29 3.25 -10.34
N GLU A 820 -39.66 2.53 -9.42
CA GLU A 820 -39.77 2.80 -7.99
C GLU A 820 -39.18 4.18 -7.65
N MET A 821 -38.01 4.52 -8.23
CA MET A 821 -37.35 5.81 -8.05
C MET A 821 -38.18 6.97 -8.60
N LEU A 822 -38.78 6.80 -9.78
CA LEU A 822 -39.63 7.84 -10.39
C LEU A 822 -40.83 8.14 -9.50
N THR A 823 -41.49 7.09 -9.00
CA THR A 823 -42.65 7.24 -8.10
C THR A 823 -42.24 7.93 -6.79
N LEU A 824 -41.18 7.49 -6.15
CA LEU A 824 -40.72 8.04 -4.86
C LEU A 824 -40.33 9.52 -4.97
N LEU A 825 -39.54 9.86 -6.00
CA LEU A 825 -39.09 11.23 -6.23
C LEU A 825 -40.27 12.14 -6.68
N GLY A 826 -41.13 11.65 -7.58
CA GLY A 826 -42.31 12.39 -8.03
C GLY A 826 -43.26 12.73 -6.88
N ASP A 827 -43.55 11.74 -6.01
CA ASP A 827 -44.38 11.94 -4.81
C ASP A 827 -43.70 12.91 -3.83
N ALA A 828 -42.38 12.82 -3.62
CA ALA A 828 -41.66 13.73 -2.73
C ALA A 828 -41.64 15.15 -3.27
N LEU A 829 -41.42 15.35 -4.59
CA LEU A 829 -41.47 16.66 -5.23
C LEU A 829 -42.87 17.29 -5.12
N CYS A 830 -43.94 16.52 -5.37
CA CYS A 830 -45.33 16.99 -5.26
C CYS A 830 -45.70 17.35 -3.81
N ARG A 831 -45.20 16.58 -2.82
CA ARG A 831 -45.41 16.94 -1.40
C ARG A 831 -44.68 18.22 -1.03
N ALA A 832 -43.41 18.38 -1.49
CA ALA A 832 -42.59 19.53 -1.16
C ALA A 832 -43.10 20.82 -1.83
N ARG A 833 -43.60 20.73 -3.06
CA ARG A 833 -44.13 21.85 -3.82
C ARG A 833 -45.42 21.47 -4.56
N PRO A 834 -46.62 21.69 -3.97
CA PRO A 834 -47.86 21.47 -4.66
C PRO A 834 -47.96 22.32 -5.93
N GLY A 835 -48.22 21.64 -7.08
CA GLY A 835 -48.29 22.29 -8.39
C GLY A 835 -46.93 22.34 -9.17
N ILE A 836 -45.88 21.64 -8.70
CA ILE A 836 -44.67 21.43 -9.48
C ILE A 836 -45.00 20.67 -10.76
N GLU A 837 -44.48 21.15 -11.88
CA GLU A 837 -44.65 20.46 -13.17
C GLU A 837 -43.58 19.33 -13.27
N CYS A 838 -44.03 18.07 -13.17
CA CYS A 838 -43.15 16.92 -13.20
C CYS A 838 -43.49 16.05 -14.40
N GLN A 839 -42.46 15.67 -15.19
CA GLN A 839 -42.55 14.70 -16.28
C GLN A 839 -41.59 13.57 -16.06
N GLU A 840 -41.88 12.42 -16.65
CA GLU A 840 -40.99 11.23 -16.69
C GLU A 840 -40.40 11.02 -18.06
N ALA A 841 -39.17 10.54 -18.12
CA ALA A 841 -38.46 10.20 -19.34
C ALA A 841 -37.73 8.85 -19.21
N GLU A 842 -37.51 8.18 -20.34
CA GLU A 842 -36.91 6.84 -20.35
C GLU A 842 -35.38 6.86 -20.15
N ASN A 843 -34.72 7.92 -20.58
CA ASN A 843 -33.25 8.02 -20.59
C ASN A 843 -32.80 9.51 -20.53
N PRO A 844 -31.50 9.79 -20.29
CA PRO A 844 -31.05 11.19 -20.18
C PRO A 844 -31.23 12.03 -21.44
N ALA A 845 -31.23 11.43 -22.63
CA ALA A 845 -31.44 12.19 -23.89
C ALA A 845 -32.90 12.63 -24.04
N ASP A 846 -33.86 11.78 -23.67
CA ASP A 846 -35.28 12.10 -23.66
C ASP A 846 -35.59 13.11 -22.53
N ALA A 847 -34.96 12.94 -21.37
CA ALA A 847 -35.09 13.87 -20.26
C ALA A 847 -34.60 15.28 -20.65
N LEU A 848 -33.43 15.37 -21.29
CA LEU A 848 -32.89 16.66 -21.74
C LEU A 848 -33.79 17.31 -22.82
N ARG A 849 -34.34 16.54 -23.78
CA ARG A 849 -35.28 17.05 -24.79
C ARG A 849 -36.56 17.59 -24.14
N ALA A 850 -37.13 16.83 -23.20
CA ALA A 850 -38.33 17.28 -22.47
C ALA A 850 -38.04 18.53 -21.63
N ALA A 851 -36.95 18.55 -20.93
CA ALA A 851 -36.53 19.69 -20.13
C ALA A 851 -36.31 20.97 -20.97
N LEU A 852 -35.67 20.85 -22.14
CA LEU A 852 -35.51 21.97 -23.09
C LEU A 852 -36.86 22.48 -23.64
N ALA A 853 -37.80 21.58 -23.91
CA ALA A 853 -39.14 21.95 -24.35
C ALA A 853 -39.91 22.71 -23.23
N MET A 854 -39.79 22.26 -21.97
CA MET A 854 -40.40 22.92 -20.81
C MET A 854 -39.71 24.25 -20.48
N ALA A 855 -38.43 24.39 -20.77
CA ALA A 855 -37.60 25.56 -20.44
C ALA A 855 -37.93 26.76 -21.34
N GLY A 856 -38.26 26.54 -22.64
CA GLY A 856 -38.60 27.63 -23.55
C GLY A 856 -37.56 28.74 -23.69
N GLY A 857 -36.26 28.40 -23.52
CA GLY A 857 -35.12 29.33 -23.51
C GLY A 857 -34.53 29.59 -22.12
N ALA A 858 -35.22 29.18 -21.06
CA ALA A 858 -34.69 29.24 -19.68
C ALA A 858 -33.58 28.19 -19.47
N PRO A 859 -32.74 28.32 -18.43
CA PRO A 859 -31.64 27.39 -18.18
C PRO A 859 -32.16 26.01 -17.76
N VAL A 860 -31.39 24.97 -18.15
CA VAL A 860 -31.64 23.56 -17.80
C VAL A 860 -30.47 23.04 -16.97
N LEU A 861 -30.73 22.38 -15.84
CA LEU A 861 -29.76 21.58 -15.09
C LEU A 861 -29.94 20.11 -15.46
N LEU A 862 -28.91 19.50 -16.06
CA LEU A 862 -28.85 18.06 -16.32
C LEU A 862 -27.98 17.37 -15.25
N VAL A 863 -28.63 16.58 -14.42
CA VAL A 863 -27.97 15.76 -13.39
C VAL A 863 -27.82 14.33 -13.91
N TYR A 864 -26.65 13.74 -13.82
CA TYR A 864 -26.34 12.44 -14.40
C TYR A 864 -25.57 11.54 -13.42
N GLU A 865 -25.57 10.23 -13.67
CA GLU A 865 -24.70 9.25 -13.01
C GLU A 865 -23.51 8.79 -13.89
N LYS A 866 -23.68 8.70 -15.19
CA LYS A 866 -22.65 8.29 -16.16
C LYS A 866 -22.37 9.39 -17.17
N LEU A 867 -21.17 9.96 -17.14
CA LEU A 867 -20.76 11.08 -17.97
C LEU A 867 -20.94 10.81 -19.48
N ALA A 868 -20.64 9.58 -19.93
CA ALA A 868 -20.81 9.20 -21.33
C ALA A 868 -22.27 9.37 -21.80
N LEU A 869 -23.26 8.97 -20.98
CA LEU A 869 -24.67 9.10 -21.30
C LEU A 869 -25.14 10.57 -21.31
N ALA A 870 -24.57 11.40 -20.41
CA ALA A 870 -24.83 12.84 -20.43
C ALA A 870 -24.25 13.50 -21.69
N HIS A 871 -23.06 13.06 -22.12
CA HIS A 871 -22.45 13.52 -23.36
C HIS A 871 -23.28 13.13 -24.58
N ASP A 872 -23.72 11.88 -24.65
CA ASP A 872 -24.61 11.40 -25.72
C ASP A 872 -25.94 12.19 -25.77
N ALA A 873 -26.50 12.53 -24.59
CA ALA A 873 -27.69 13.36 -24.47
C ALA A 873 -27.48 14.79 -25.04
N LEU A 874 -26.33 15.40 -24.74
CA LEU A 874 -25.95 16.70 -25.29
C LEU A 874 -25.78 16.65 -26.82
N LEU A 875 -25.13 15.62 -27.36
CA LEU A 875 -25.01 15.41 -28.80
C LEU A 875 -26.36 15.23 -29.46
N ALA A 876 -27.27 14.47 -28.83
CA ALA A 876 -28.61 14.19 -29.36
C ALA A 876 -29.50 15.44 -29.52
N VAL A 877 -29.21 16.52 -28.75
CA VAL A 877 -29.91 17.81 -28.85
C VAL A 877 -29.10 18.88 -29.59
N GLY A 878 -27.92 18.52 -30.13
CA GLY A 878 -27.03 19.44 -30.83
C GLY A 878 -26.44 20.55 -29.94
N ALA A 879 -26.23 20.25 -28.66
CA ALA A 879 -25.66 21.19 -27.72
C ALA A 879 -24.21 21.53 -28.05
N GLN A 880 -23.85 22.79 -27.91
CA GLN A 880 -22.49 23.30 -28.14
C GLN A 880 -21.89 23.82 -26.84
N PRO A 881 -20.57 23.72 -26.62
CA PRO A 881 -19.93 24.33 -25.47
C PRO A 881 -20.28 25.84 -25.35
N TRP A 882 -20.48 26.32 -24.14
CA TRP A 882 -20.76 27.74 -23.89
C TRP A 882 -19.53 28.59 -24.24
N PRO A 883 -19.67 29.73 -24.95
CA PRO A 883 -18.53 30.56 -25.39
C PRO A 883 -17.68 31.08 -24.23
N GLU A 884 -16.37 31.01 -24.33
CA GLU A 884 -15.40 31.44 -23.29
C GLU A 884 -15.56 32.90 -22.85
N ALA A 885 -15.85 33.80 -23.79
CA ALA A 885 -15.97 35.23 -23.49
C ALA A 885 -17.08 35.59 -22.50
N SER A 886 -18.07 34.68 -22.32
CA SER A 886 -19.17 34.88 -21.36
C SER A 886 -18.93 34.24 -20.00
N ARG A 887 -17.82 33.52 -19.80
CA ARG A 887 -17.50 32.80 -18.55
C ARG A 887 -16.76 33.64 -17.52
N THR A 888 -16.16 34.77 -17.93
CA THR A 888 -15.36 35.66 -17.08
C THR A 888 -16.03 37.01 -16.81
N GLY A 889 -17.24 37.25 -17.35
CA GLY A 889 -17.95 38.52 -17.21
C GLY A 889 -18.94 38.56 -16.03
N SER A 890 -19.36 39.77 -15.63
CA SER A 890 -20.47 39.96 -14.70
C SER A 890 -21.79 39.46 -15.32
N ALA A 891 -22.80 39.14 -14.49
CA ALA A 891 -24.10 38.66 -14.94
C ALA A 891 -24.73 39.58 -16.00
N GLU A 892 -24.51 40.88 -15.92
CA GLU A 892 -24.93 41.84 -16.93
C GLU A 892 -24.23 41.66 -18.28
N SER A 893 -22.96 41.27 -18.30
CA SER A 893 -22.21 40.98 -19.51
C SER A 893 -22.65 39.68 -20.19
N VAL A 894 -23.05 38.67 -19.41
CA VAL A 894 -23.54 37.37 -19.92
C VAL A 894 -24.91 37.53 -20.58
N VAL A 895 -25.81 38.29 -19.94
CA VAL A 895 -27.15 38.61 -20.49
C VAL A 895 -27.04 39.50 -21.75
N ALA A 896 -26.19 40.53 -21.70
CA ALA A 896 -25.96 41.41 -22.86
C ALA A 896 -25.33 40.68 -24.05
N THR A 897 -24.47 39.65 -23.80
CA THR A 897 -23.89 38.82 -24.86
C THR A 897 -24.93 37.89 -25.49
N ALA A 898 -25.85 37.35 -24.68
CA ALA A 898 -26.95 36.52 -25.17
C ALA A 898 -27.95 37.35 -26.00
N GLU A 899 -28.27 38.57 -25.57
CA GLU A 899 -29.14 39.48 -26.32
C GLU A 899 -28.48 39.97 -27.62
N ASN A 900 -27.19 40.27 -27.64
CA ASN A 900 -26.49 40.67 -28.86
C ASN A 900 -26.38 39.49 -29.85
N MET A 901 -26.17 38.26 -29.40
CA MET A 901 -26.13 37.07 -30.26
C MET A 901 -27.50 36.73 -30.87
N THR A 902 -28.59 36.98 -30.13
CA THR A 902 -29.97 36.87 -30.70
C THR A 902 -30.23 37.92 -31.75
N HIS A 903 -29.69 39.12 -31.60
CA HIS A 903 -29.76 40.18 -32.61
C HIS A 903 -28.91 39.93 -33.87
N GLU A 904 -27.70 39.34 -33.70
CA GLU A 904 -26.86 38.96 -34.84
C GLU A 904 -27.41 37.75 -35.61
N LEU A 905 -28.03 36.75 -34.92
CA LEU A 905 -28.71 35.65 -35.60
C LEU A 905 -29.96 36.12 -36.39
N ALA A 906 -30.72 37.06 -35.85
CA ALA A 906 -31.85 37.67 -36.55
C ALA A 906 -31.41 38.48 -37.74
N SER A 907 -30.22 39.12 -37.66
CA SER A 907 -29.61 39.89 -38.77
C SER A 907 -29.01 38.98 -39.85
N ALA A 908 -28.45 37.81 -39.46
CA ALA A 908 -27.84 36.85 -40.39
C ALA A 908 -28.89 36.04 -41.20
N ILE A 909 -30.11 35.87 -40.62
CA ILE A 909 -31.25 35.21 -41.31
C ILE A 909 -31.90 36.14 -42.33
N GLY A 910 -31.69 37.47 -42.18
CA GLY A 910 -32.23 38.54 -43.08
C GLY A 910 -31.38 38.82 -44.33
N ALA A 911 -30.12 38.36 -44.39
CA ALA A 911 -29.25 38.61 -45.54
C ALA A 911 -29.08 37.30 -46.36
N GLY A 912 -29.90 37.21 -47.42
CA GLY A 912 -29.94 36.06 -48.32
C GLY A 912 -28.70 35.91 -49.19
N ILE A 913 -28.37 34.67 -49.37
CA ILE A 913 -27.79 34.01 -50.56
C ILE A 913 -27.10 34.88 -51.61
N ALA A 914 -25.77 34.79 -51.71
CA ALA A 914 -25.06 35.03 -52.95
C ALA A 914 -23.88 34.03 -53.09
N THR A 915 -23.92 33.32 -54.20
CA THR A 915 -22.94 32.34 -54.68
C THR A 915 -21.71 33.02 -55.29
N ALA A 916 -20.54 32.44 -55.07
CA ALA A 916 -19.39 32.56 -56.01
C ALA A 916 -18.34 31.47 -55.79
N PRO A 917 -17.54 31.10 -56.80
CA PRO A 917 -16.96 29.77 -57.00
C PRO A 917 -15.47 29.65 -56.59
N PRO A 918 -14.85 28.43 -56.76
CA PRO A 918 -13.62 28.05 -56.10
C PRO A 918 -12.35 28.49 -56.83
N ALA A 919 -11.33 28.83 -56.09
CA ALA A 919 -9.98 29.04 -56.61
C ALA A 919 -9.03 27.91 -56.18
N ARG A 920 -8.38 27.32 -57.16
CA ARG A 920 -7.34 26.31 -57.08
C ARG A 920 -5.99 26.96 -56.68
N GLY A 921 -5.22 26.27 -55.87
CA GLY A 921 -3.82 26.59 -55.63
C GLY A 921 -3.14 25.40 -54.96
N GLY A 922 -2.45 24.58 -55.76
CA GLY A 922 -1.70 23.45 -55.30
C GLY A 922 -0.27 23.88 -54.89
N VAL A 923 0.33 23.19 -53.94
CA VAL A 923 1.75 23.14 -53.70
C VAL A 923 2.21 21.71 -53.42
N VAL A 924 3.17 21.36 -54.17
CA VAL A 924 3.99 20.21 -54.40
C VAL A 924 4.48 19.45 -53.18
N LEU A 925 4.38 18.12 -53.26
CA LEU A 925 5.05 17.12 -52.45
C LEU A 925 6.53 16.97 -52.91
N ALA A 926 7.47 16.93 -52.00
CA ALA A 926 8.78 16.30 -52.19
C ALA A 926 8.86 14.98 -51.45
N ARG A 927 9.09 13.92 -52.18
CA ARG A 927 9.42 12.58 -51.68
C ARG A 927 10.96 12.48 -51.60
N ASP A 928 11.48 11.79 -50.57
CA ASP A 928 12.32 10.58 -50.66
C ASP A 928 13.26 10.48 -49.46
N ALA A 929 13.16 9.39 -48.70
CA ALA A 929 14.21 8.46 -48.39
C ALA A 929 13.70 7.42 -47.39
N GLY A 930 13.70 6.15 -47.82
CA GLY A 930 13.26 5.01 -47.01
C GLY A 930 14.33 4.53 -46.03
N PRO A 931 13.96 3.83 -44.96
CA PRO A 931 14.90 3.29 -44.00
C PRO A 931 15.36 1.88 -44.35
N ALA A 932 16.65 1.61 -44.05
CA ALA A 932 17.28 0.33 -44.13
C ALA A 932 16.77 -0.63 -43.04
N ALA A 933 16.52 -1.87 -43.42
CA ALA A 933 16.13 -2.96 -42.55
C ALA A 933 17.29 -3.37 -41.62
N VAL A 934 17.02 -3.41 -40.30
CA VAL A 934 17.87 -4.08 -39.33
C VAL A 934 17.13 -5.35 -38.87
N ALA A 935 17.80 -6.49 -39.04
CA ALA A 935 17.30 -7.82 -38.72
C ALA A 935 17.19 -8.03 -37.20
N SER A 936 16.07 -8.61 -36.79
CA SER A 936 15.83 -9.07 -35.41
C SER A 936 16.62 -10.35 -35.13
N PRO A 937 17.21 -10.52 -33.94
CA PRO A 937 17.73 -11.81 -33.49
C PRO A 937 16.60 -12.71 -32.97
N ARG A 938 16.72 -14.00 -33.28
CA ARG A 938 15.82 -15.07 -32.85
C ARG A 938 15.87 -15.28 -31.33
N PRO A 939 14.73 -15.68 -30.68
CA PRO A 939 14.73 -16.04 -29.26
C PRO A 939 15.32 -17.44 -29.04
N GLY A 940 16.14 -17.58 -28.01
CA GLY A 940 16.63 -18.85 -27.49
C GLY A 940 15.53 -19.53 -26.62
N PRO A 941 15.70 -20.83 -26.30
CA PRO A 941 14.61 -21.67 -25.83
C PRO A 941 14.18 -21.35 -24.38
N ALA A 942 12.86 -21.36 -24.21
CA ALA A 942 12.20 -21.23 -22.94
C ALA A 942 12.41 -22.48 -22.07
N CYS A 943 12.72 -22.28 -20.80
CA CYS A 943 12.63 -23.32 -19.78
C CYS A 943 11.16 -23.54 -19.39
N ASP A 944 10.64 -24.72 -19.73
CA ASP A 944 9.36 -25.23 -19.25
C ASP A 944 9.50 -25.66 -17.77
N CYS A 945 8.83 -24.94 -16.89
CA CYS A 945 8.51 -25.42 -15.56
C CYS A 945 7.02 -25.25 -15.36
N GLU A 946 6.25 -26.31 -15.54
CA GLU A 946 4.83 -26.36 -15.21
C GLU A 946 4.61 -26.27 -13.68
N PRO A 947 3.62 -25.49 -13.22
CA PRO A 947 3.16 -25.55 -11.84
C PRO A 947 2.14 -26.68 -11.66
N PRO A 948 2.12 -27.36 -10.51
CA PRO A 948 1.11 -28.40 -10.23
C PRO A 948 -0.28 -27.80 -10.02
N ALA A 949 -1.27 -28.50 -10.56
CA ALA A 949 -2.68 -28.14 -10.61
C ALA A 949 -3.31 -27.90 -9.22
N ALA A 950 -4.09 -26.82 -9.13
CA ALA A 950 -4.94 -26.52 -7.98
C ALA A 950 -6.22 -27.39 -8.04
N ALA A 951 -6.45 -28.15 -6.97
CA ALA A 951 -7.70 -28.87 -6.76
C ALA A 951 -8.80 -27.92 -6.25
N ALA A 952 -9.95 -27.95 -6.90
CA ALA A 952 -11.14 -27.17 -6.55
C ALA A 952 -11.82 -27.69 -5.29
N LEU A 953 -12.22 -26.80 -4.37
CA LEU A 953 -13.10 -27.08 -3.24
C LEU A 953 -14.56 -26.73 -3.56
N PRO A 954 -15.55 -27.47 -3.04
CA PRO A 954 -16.97 -27.30 -3.38
C PRO A 954 -17.66 -26.18 -2.59
N ARG A 955 -18.66 -25.56 -3.24
CA ARG A 955 -19.55 -24.51 -2.67
C ARG A 955 -20.64 -25.16 -1.79
N ALA A 956 -20.98 -24.49 -0.67
CA ALA A 956 -22.16 -24.79 0.14
C ALA A 956 -23.13 -23.59 0.17
N PRO A 957 -24.47 -23.83 0.36
CA PRO A 957 -25.54 -22.85 0.12
C PRO A 957 -25.92 -21.99 1.34
N ALA A 958 -26.64 -20.89 1.04
CA ALA A 958 -27.06 -19.83 1.94
C ALA A 958 -28.32 -20.13 2.79
N GLY A 959 -28.53 -19.40 3.89
CA GLY A 959 -29.74 -19.34 4.71
C GLY A 959 -29.67 -18.32 5.88
N ASP A 960 -30.77 -17.63 6.15
CA ASP A 960 -31.03 -16.35 6.92
C ASP A 960 -31.12 -16.41 8.48
N ALA A 961 -30.96 -15.45 9.17
CA ALA A 961 -31.06 -14.10 9.78
C ALA A 961 -31.46 -13.96 11.30
N SER A 962 -31.05 -12.91 11.97
CA SER A 962 -31.50 -11.89 13.00
C SER A 962 -31.20 -12.06 14.52
N ALA A 963 -30.81 -11.13 15.22
CA ALA A 963 -30.84 -9.87 16.02
C ALA A 963 -30.35 -9.89 17.50
N ASP A 964 -29.75 -9.05 18.16
CA ASP A 964 -29.63 -7.77 18.89
C ASP A 964 -28.56 -7.60 20.02
N TYR A 965 -28.04 -6.47 20.12
CA TYR A 965 -27.29 -5.53 21.02
C TYR A 965 -26.35 -5.90 22.19
N GLY A 966 -25.15 -5.19 22.21
CA GLY A 966 -24.28 -4.95 23.36
C GLY A 966 -23.04 -4.11 23.01
N PRO A 967 -22.44 -3.30 23.91
CA PRO A 967 -21.40 -2.34 23.59
C PRO A 967 -20.02 -2.95 23.32
N ALA A 968 -19.24 -2.29 22.47
CA ALA A 968 -17.91 -2.67 22.01
C ALA A 968 -16.82 -2.66 23.11
N CYS A 969 -16.00 -3.71 23.17
CA CYS A 969 -14.83 -3.79 24.04
C CYS A 969 -13.57 -3.98 23.20
N GLY A 970 -12.54 -3.15 23.39
CA GLY A 970 -11.23 -3.26 22.73
C GLY A 970 -10.19 -3.84 23.70
N CYS A 971 -9.52 -4.92 23.33
CA CYS A 971 -8.58 -5.64 24.18
C CYS A 971 -7.18 -5.73 23.58
N ARG A 972 -6.15 -5.55 24.43
CA ARG A 972 -4.74 -5.84 24.13
C ARG A 972 -4.25 -7.00 24.97
N PRO A 973 -3.55 -8.02 24.44
CA PRO A 973 -2.81 -8.97 25.26
C PRO A 973 -1.55 -8.31 25.84
N ALA A 974 -1.11 -8.78 27.03
CA ALA A 974 0.13 -8.31 27.64
C ALA A 974 1.32 -8.83 26.86
N GLY A 975 2.17 -7.95 26.42
CA GLY A 975 3.49 -8.33 25.92
C GLY A 975 4.37 -8.86 27.05
N SER A 976 5.01 -9.98 26.83
CA SER A 976 6.14 -10.48 27.62
C SER A 976 7.43 -10.16 26.88
#